data_12148cb5b728a1013966e368981736c1
#
_entry.id   12148cb5b728a1013966e368981736c1
#
_cell.length_a   1.000
_cell.length_b   1.000
_cell.length_c   1.000
_cell.angle_alpha   90.00
_cell.angle_beta   90.00
_cell.angle_gamma   90.00
#
_symmetry.space_group_name_H-M   'P 1'
#
loop_
_entity.id
_entity.type
_entity.pdbx_description
1 polymer ?
#
loop_
_entity_poly.entity_id
_entity_poly.type
_entity_poly.pdbx_seq_one_letter_code
_entity_poly.pdbx_strand_id
1 'polypeptide(L)'
;SRRLLDFIPAVNSGVNRFIGSGTAPVNIDQWTGDVSYSLGANDTLHGYYAFQRDFRGEPNLQGNTIPGFGDTRQSRRQIFTLNETHSFGPQLTNEVRFGFNRLNITFTPNNQTDPTTLGINVGINQPIGIPQIAIGGIGLNFGGPAGFPQGRADTTFVISDTVSYQRGNHSFKIGGEFRRFYNNNFNLDTGTFTFGSVAAFQSGTGNAFAITLGDRSSAIGTGALGLFIQDNFKVRPGLTLELGLRYDWNMTPTERFDRFVVFDPASSSLLRVGSHIDEIYEQNNKNFQPRVGIAWDPKGDGKTVVRAAYGILVDQPVTNTVTGPAANPPLATPLSFNGAINLATARTTAGAAGLAPATIDHSFKNAYVQSWNLNVQRELTPSLALMVGYFGSKGTHLRISRNINQPINGVRPFVRLSSSSPIAPGTSLGTIAQIESSGNSSYNALWTTATKRLSNNLQFNASYTWSKSIDYNSLNSQGVVVQDSYNLRGDRGLSDYDARHRFVISGLYELPWKGNRLVEGWQLGTIFQAQSGNPINILAGNPLAIPGTSIPAGAAIGTFTGIASIRPDLIGNPEIIGRPNQWFTNTVCDPRSAVACPSTAVFALPVRFVGGANVYHFGSLGRNVLIGPGFNNLDFSVIKNTHLTESIRVQFRAEFFDIFNRANFGQPGRVAQVNSSTFGVISSTRFPTGDSGSSRQVQFALKLLF
;
A
#
# COMPACT_ATOMS: atom_id res chain seq x y z
N SER A 1 31.74 11.63 5.18
CA SER A 1 31.16 10.68 6.14
C SER A 1 31.52 10.94 7.61
N ARG A 2 32.76 11.40 7.89
CA ARG A 2 33.23 11.57 9.29
C ARG A 2 32.31 12.48 10.13
N ARG A 3 31.84 13.59 9.57
CA ARG A 3 30.89 14.52 10.24
C ARG A 3 29.48 13.95 10.39
N LEU A 4 29.13 12.91 9.64
CA LEU A 4 27.86 12.22 9.77
C LEU A 4 27.84 11.22 10.96
N LEU A 5 29.01 10.87 11.51
CA LEU A 5 29.09 9.98 12.68
C LEU A 5 28.51 10.65 13.91
N ASP A 6 28.53 11.98 14.00
CA ASP A 6 27.99 12.73 15.14
C ASP A 6 26.46 12.55 15.30
N PHE A 7 25.77 12.10 14.25
CA PHE A 7 24.34 11.79 14.30
C PHE A 7 24.06 10.35 14.74
N ILE A 8 25.06 9.48 14.79
CA ILE A 8 24.90 8.09 15.15
C ILE A 8 25.11 7.96 16.66
N PRO A 9 24.10 7.55 17.43
CA PRO A 9 24.22 7.44 18.89
C PRO A 9 25.23 6.37 19.30
N ALA A 10 25.84 6.58 20.44
CA ALA A 10 26.76 5.60 21.03
C ALA A 10 26.03 4.29 21.38
N VAL A 11 26.76 3.18 21.29
CA VAL A 11 26.25 1.85 21.70
C VAL A 11 25.86 1.88 23.18
N ASN A 12 24.67 1.41 23.53
CA ASN A 12 24.16 1.33 24.88
C ASN A 12 23.70 -0.08 25.29
N SER A 13 23.79 -1.06 24.36
CA SER A 13 23.37 -2.44 24.60
C SER A 13 24.26 -3.42 23.85
N GLY A 14 24.94 -4.32 24.56
CA GLY A 14 25.87 -5.28 23.97
C GLY A 14 27.06 -4.61 23.30
N VAL A 15 27.62 -5.25 22.26
CA VAL A 15 28.86 -4.79 21.61
C VAL A 15 28.58 -3.77 20.47
N ASN A 16 27.47 -3.92 19.75
CA ASN A 16 27.18 -3.14 18.52
C ASN A 16 25.73 -2.67 18.43
N ARG A 17 25.04 -2.51 19.55
CA ARG A 17 23.61 -2.21 19.54
C ARG A 17 23.29 -0.91 20.27
N PHE A 18 22.46 -0.10 19.67
CA PHE A 18 21.79 1.02 20.30
C PHE A 18 20.29 0.66 20.48
N ILE A 19 19.75 0.88 21.66
CA ILE A 19 18.34 0.79 21.97
C ILE A 19 17.90 2.17 22.44
N GLY A 20 16.96 2.76 21.73
CA GLY A 20 16.39 4.06 22.08
C GLY A 20 14.89 4.07 21.77
N SER A 21 14.16 4.91 22.47
CA SER A 21 12.76 5.21 22.20
C SER A 21 12.61 6.69 21.88
N GLY A 22 11.81 7.00 20.88
CA GLY A 22 11.41 8.36 20.55
C GLY A 22 9.98 8.62 21.01
N THR A 23 9.71 9.83 21.47
CA THR A 23 8.34 10.25 21.79
C THR A 23 7.59 10.56 20.52
N ALA A 24 6.37 10.00 20.37
CA ALA A 24 5.46 10.23 19.25
C ALA A 24 4.16 10.88 19.76
N PRO A 25 4.17 12.19 20.11
CA PRO A 25 2.98 12.87 20.59
C PRO A 25 1.92 12.95 19.52
N VAL A 26 0.66 12.73 19.91
CA VAL A 26 -0.51 12.88 19.05
C VAL A 26 -1.56 13.68 19.80
N ASN A 27 -1.89 14.88 19.30
CA ASN A 27 -2.96 15.71 19.81
C ASN A 27 -4.03 15.86 18.72
N ILE A 28 -5.27 15.55 19.05
CA ILE A 28 -6.40 15.60 18.11
C ILE A 28 -7.53 16.37 18.76
N ASP A 29 -7.96 17.44 18.08
CA ASP A 29 -9.18 18.15 18.39
C ASP A 29 -10.22 17.85 17.29
N GLN A 30 -11.38 17.35 17.66
CA GLN A 30 -12.44 17.01 16.74
C GLN A 30 -13.79 17.47 17.27
N TRP A 31 -14.63 18.00 16.40
CA TRP A 31 -16.02 18.26 16.69
C TRP A 31 -16.90 17.96 15.47
N THR A 32 -18.16 17.63 15.73
CA THR A 32 -19.14 17.30 14.70
C THR A 32 -20.47 17.99 15.04
N GLY A 33 -21.18 18.39 14.01
CA GLY A 33 -22.56 18.86 14.09
C GLY A 33 -23.43 18.07 13.11
N ASP A 34 -24.56 17.59 13.58
CA ASP A 34 -25.52 16.80 12.81
C ASP A 34 -26.92 17.39 13.07
N VAL A 35 -27.60 17.80 12.00
CA VAL A 35 -28.92 18.42 12.08
C VAL A 35 -29.82 17.84 11.00
N SER A 36 -30.98 17.33 11.44
CA SER A 36 -32.06 16.92 10.55
C SER A 36 -33.26 17.82 10.77
N TYR A 37 -33.85 18.31 9.70
CA TYR A 37 -35.00 19.22 9.74
C TYR A 37 -36.05 18.82 8.68
N SER A 38 -37.29 18.65 9.11
CA SER A 38 -38.41 18.41 8.19
C SER A 38 -39.00 19.77 7.76
N LEU A 39 -38.78 20.12 6.47
CA LEU A 39 -39.33 21.38 5.89
C LEU A 39 -40.83 21.29 5.66
N GLY A 40 -41.41 20.11 5.71
CA GLY A 40 -42.82 19.81 5.53
C GLY A 40 -43.10 18.33 5.67
N ALA A 41 -44.26 17.87 5.20
CA ALA A 41 -44.64 16.47 5.26
C ALA A 41 -43.80 15.59 4.27
N ASN A 42 -43.27 16.19 3.22
CA ASN A 42 -42.62 15.47 2.11
C ASN A 42 -41.14 15.75 2.00
N ASP A 43 -40.60 16.73 2.71
CA ASP A 43 -39.21 17.18 2.56
C ASP A 43 -38.45 17.05 3.87
N THR A 44 -37.30 16.38 3.77
CA THR A 44 -36.34 16.26 4.88
C THR A 44 -34.97 16.77 4.45
N LEU A 45 -34.43 17.72 5.20
CA LEU A 45 -33.09 18.25 5.03
C LEU A 45 -32.19 17.70 6.13
N HIS A 46 -31.02 17.14 5.74
CA HIS A 46 -30.02 16.64 6.68
C HIS A 46 -28.68 17.29 6.40
N GLY A 47 -28.14 17.99 7.38
CA GLY A 47 -26.83 18.64 7.33
C GLY A 47 -25.86 18.02 8.32
N TYR A 48 -24.66 17.69 7.85
CA TYR A 48 -23.58 17.19 8.70
C TYR A 48 -22.31 17.98 8.44
N TYR A 49 -21.63 18.39 9.51
CA TYR A 49 -20.32 19.00 9.44
C TYR A 49 -19.37 18.35 10.44
N ALA A 50 -18.16 17.98 9.97
CA ALA A 50 -17.08 17.48 10.82
C ALA A 50 -15.82 18.31 10.60
N PHE A 51 -15.16 18.65 11.69
CA PHE A 51 -13.88 19.31 11.72
C PHE A 51 -12.92 18.52 12.60
N GLN A 52 -11.70 18.34 12.09
CA GLN A 52 -10.59 17.75 12.85
C GLN A 52 -9.31 18.56 12.61
N ARG A 53 -8.60 18.85 13.69
CA ARG A 53 -7.22 19.33 13.65
C ARG A 53 -6.36 18.34 14.41
N ASP A 54 -5.24 17.93 13.81
CA ASP A 54 -4.28 17.06 14.46
C ASP A 54 -2.85 17.59 14.35
N PHE A 55 -2.11 17.35 15.42
CA PHE A 55 -0.67 17.48 15.51
C PHE A 55 -0.07 16.13 15.84
N ARG A 56 0.96 15.76 15.09
CA ARG A 56 1.72 14.52 15.33
C ARG A 56 3.21 14.78 15.26
N GLY A 57 3.94 14.23 16.21
CA GLY A 57 5.39 14.08 16.12
C GLY A 57 5.72 12.63 15.77
N GLU A 58 6.50 12.43 14.72
CA GLU A 58 7.03 11.12 14.34
C GLU A 58 8.53 11.12 14.60
N PRO A 59 9.03 10.32 15.56
CA PRO A 59 10.47 10.31 15.89
C PRO A 59 11.32 9.69 14.77
N ASN A 60 10.75 8.77 13.99
CA ASN A 60 11.39 8.07 12.88
C ASN A 60 10.46 8.06 11.67
N LEU A 61 11.00 8.19 10.47
CA LEU A 61 10.24 8.14 9.22
C LEU A 61 11.04 7.45 8.11
N GLN A 62 10.33 6.82 7.15
CA GLN A 62 10.88 6.21 5.94
C GLN A 62 12.03 5.21 6.20
N GLY A 63 11.87 4.37 7.21
CA GLY A 63 12.85 3.35 7.55
C GLY A 63 14.07 3.86 8.32
N ASN A 64 14.10 5.13 8.73
CA ASN A 64 15.12 5.63 9.66
C ASN A 64 15.08 4.81 10.95
N THR A 65 16.26 4.39 11.40
CA THR A 65 16.44 3.51 12.56
C THR A 65 16.94 4.27 13.78
N ILE A 66 17.29 5.56 13.62
CA ILE A 66 17.76 6.44 14.69
C ILE A 66 16.66 7.46 14.98
N PRO A 67 16.26 7.65 16.25
CA PRO A 67 15.33 8.70 16.64
C PRO A 67 15.84 10.12 16.29
N GLY A 68 14.93 11.05 16.00
CA GLY A 68 15.26 12.43 15.64
C GLY A 68 15.25 12.72 14.14
N PHE A 69 15.20 11.69 13.29
CA PHE A 69 15.07 11.82 11.84
C PHE A 69 13.65 11.48 11.35
N GLY A 70 12.68 11.95 12.07
CA GLY A 70 11.28 11.92 11.69
C GLY A 70 10.78 13.26 11.21
N ASP A 71 9.48 13.49 11.38
CA ASP A 71 8.82 14.73 11.02
C ASP A 71 7.78 15.16 12.04
N THR A 72 7.41 16.42 11.96
CA THR A 72 6.24 16.99 12.63
C THR A 72 5.15 17.20 11.60
N ARG A 73 3.95 16.72 11.90
CA ARG A 73 2.77 16.80 11.03
C ARG A 73 1.71 17.66 11.65
N GLN A 74 1.16 18.56 10.84
CA GLN A 74 -0.01 19.34 11.20
C GLN A 74 -1.06 19.15 10.12
N SER A 75 -2.28 18.78 10.53
CA SER A 75 -3.36 18.64 9.56
C SER A 75 -4.65 19.28 10.03
N ARG A 76 -5.44 19.69 9.05
CA ARG A 76 -6.81 20.17 9.23
C ARG A 76 -7.70 19.48 8.20
N ARG A 77 -8.75 18.84 8.69
CA ARG A 77 -9.74 18.13 7.87
C ARG A 77 -11.11 18.71 8.09
N GLN A 78 -11.87 18.84 7.02
CA GLN A 78 -13.22 19.36 7.04
C GLN A 78 -14.08 18.50 6.11
N ILE A 79 -15.25 18.10 6.59
CA ILE A 79 -16.26 17.42 5.81
C ILE A 79 -17.57 18.16 6.03
N PHE A 80 -18.26 18.46 4.94
CA PHE A 80 -19.62 18.98 4.97
C PHE A 80 -20.47 18.16 4.01
N THR A 81 -21.66 17.76 4.45
CA THR A 81 -22.68 17.16 3.58
C THR A 81 -24.01 17.81 3.83
N LEU A 82 -24.77 18.00 2.76
CA LEU A 82 -26.15 18.46 2.78
C LEU A 82 -26.97 17.53 1.90
N ASN A 83 -27.94 16.85 2.48
CA ASN A 83 -28.83 15.94 1.79
C ASN A 83 -30.27 16.50 1.90
N GLU A 84 -30.96 16.55 0.77
CA GLU A 84 -32.38 16.83 0.71
C GLU A 84 -33.08 15.59 0.16
N THR A 85 -34.17 15.17 0.81
CA THR A 85 -34.98 14.05 0.35
C THR A 85 -36.42 14.54 0.21
N HIS A 86 -36.94 14.48 -1.02
CA HIS A 86 -38.33 14.80 -1.35
C HIS A 86 -39.13 13.52 -1.65
N SER A 87 -40.30 13.39 -1.04
CA SER A 87 -41.23 12.30 -1.32
C SER A 87 -42.42 12.83 -2.12
N PHE A 88 -42.48 12.49 -3.43
CA PHE A 88 -43.62 12.81 -4.28
C PHE A 88 -44.84 11.93 -3.99
N GLY A 89 -44.66 10.93 -3.15
CA GLY A 89 -45.66 9.96 -2.75
C GLY A 89 -45.04 8.62 -2.39
N PRO A 90 -45.83 7.58 -2.08
CA PRO A 90 -45.32 6.30 -1.59
C PRO A 90 -44.47 5.51 -2.60
N GLN A 91 -44.48 5.92 -3.86
CA GLN A 91 -43.79 5.19 -4.94
C GLN A 91 -42.58 5.97 -5.52
N LEU A 92 -42.45 7.25 -5.27
CA LEU A 92 -41.44 8.10 -5.90
C LEU A 92 -40.78 8.98 -4.87
N THR A 93 -39.46 8.81 -4.75
CA THR A 93 -38.61 9.67 -3.90
C THR A 93 -37.42 10.18 -4.72
N ASN A 94 -37.02 11.40 -4.44
CA ASN A 94 -35.80 11.99 -4.96
C ASN A 94 -34.86 12.33 -3.79
N GLU A 95 -33.56 12.18 -4.00
CA GLU A 95 -32.55 12.55 -3.04
C GLU A 95 -31.41 13.32 -3.74
N VAL A 96 -31.26 14.58 -3.37
CA VAL A 96 -30.15 15.44 -3.81
C VAL A 96 -29.12 15.53 -2.70
N ARG A 97 -27.85 15.35 -3.04
CA ARG A 97 -26.74 15.42 -2.08
C ARG A 97 -25.67 16.38 -2.57
N PHE A 98 -25.19 17.20 -1.66
CA PHE A 98 -23.99 18.01 -1.81
C PHE A 98 -22.96 17.57 -0.78
N GLY A 99 -21.72 17.37 -1.22
CA GLY A 99 -20.58 17.01 -0.37
C GLY A 99 -19.38 17.91 -0.62
N PHE A 100 -18.72 18.28 0.47
CA PHE A 100 -17.45 18.97 0.48
C PHE A 100 -16.49 18.26 1.42
N ASN A 101 -15.25 18.01 0.96
CA ASN A 101 -14.18 17.48 1.79
C ASN A 101 -12.91 18.27 1.51
N ARG A 102 -12.22 18.70 2.57
CA ARG A 102 -10.92 19.37 2.47
C ARG A 102 -9.95 18.82 3.51
N LEU A 103 -8.78 18.38 3.01
CA LEU A 103 -7.61 18.04 3.80
C LEU A 103 -6.50 19.05 3.51
N ASN A 104 -5.96 19.69 4.54
CA ASN A 104 -4.71 20.43 4.45
C ASN A 104 -3.72 19.80 5.43
N ILE A 105 -2.55 19.39 4.96
CA ILE A 105 -1.53 18.74 5.77
C ILE A 105 -0.14 19.21 5.38
N THR A 106 0.71 19.46 6.39
CA THR A 106 2.13 19.77 6.23
C THR A 106 2.99 18.79 7.02
N PHE A 107 4.16 18.49 6.48
CA PHE A 107 5.16 17.61 7.05
C PHE A 107 6.48 18.37 7.10
N THR A 108 7.01 18.58 8.29
CA THR A 108 8.26 19.33 8.51
C THR A 108 9.29 18.40 9.13
N PRO A 109 10.45 18.18 8.50
CA PRO A 109 11.52 17.33 9.09
C PRO A 109 11.95 17.85 10.45
N ASN A 110 12.18 16.94 11.39
CA ASN A 110 12.69 17.29 12.72
C ASN A 110 14.15 17.78 12.67
N ASN A 111 14.96 17.21 11.76
CA ASN A 111 16.31 17.67 11.48
C ASN A 111 16.33 18.53 10.21
N GLN A 112 16.74 19.78 10.33
CA GLN A 112 16.80 20.76 9.25
C GLN A 112 18.24 21.26 9.01
N THR A 113 19.24 20.44 9.29
CA THR A 113 20.65 20.78 9.07
C THR A 113 20.94 21.02 7.60
N ASP A 114 21.62 22.12 7.27
CA ASP A 114 22.13 22.38 5.92
C ASP A 114 23.22 21.35 5.56
N PRO A 115 23.05 20.55 4.49
CA PRO A 115 24.01 19.52 4.12
C PRO A 115 25.39 20.07 3.77
N THR A 116 25.49 21.31 3.29
CA THR A 116 26.78 21.93 2.92
C THR A 116 27.70 22.14 4.12
N THR A 117 27.13 22.36 5.32
CA THR A 117 27.91 22.49 6.57
C THR A 117 28.64 21.19 6.93
N LEU A 118 28.16 20.07 6.39
CA LEU A 118 28.75 18.73 6.59
C LEU A 118 29.67 18.33 5.43
N GLY A 119 29.84 19.20 4.42
CA GLY A 119 30.62 18.90 3.21
C GLY A 119 29.89 18.00 2.22
N ILE A 120 28.55 17.97 2.27
CA ILE A 120 27.70 17.20 1.37
C ILE A 120 27.18 18.11 0.27
N ASN A 121 27.53 17.84 -0.98
CA ASN A 121 27.07 18.62 -2.13
C ASN A 121 26.04 17.81 -2.94
N VAL A 122 24.79 18.04 -2.64
CA VAL A 122 23.63 17.49 -3.37
C VAL A 122 22.95 18.54 -4.25
N GLY A 123 23.45 19.78 -4.28
CA GLY A 123 22.83 20.90 -4.97
C GLY A 123 21.80 21.65 -4.12
N ILE A 124 21.75 21.40 -2.83
CA ILE A 124 20.92 22.09 -1.85
C ILE A 124 21.86 22.82 -0.88
N ASN A 125 21.57 24.09 -0.61
CA ASN A 125 22.27 24.97 0.31
C ASN A 125 21.30 25.65 1.29
N GLN A 126 20.22 24.97 1.63
CA GLN A 126 19.18 25.47 2.53
C GLN A 126 19.01 24.53 3.72
N PRO A 127 18.56 25.03 4.88
CA PRO A 127 18.36 24.24 6.10
C PRO A 127 17.05 23.44 6.03
N ILE A 128 16.93 22.53 5.06
CA ILE A 128 15.75 21.65 4.91
C ILE A 128 16.00 20.22 5.40
N GLY A 129 17.24 19.90 5.78
CA GLY A 129 17.66 18.60 6.30
C GLY A 129 18.79 17.97 5.48
N ILE A 130 19.50 17.03 6.10
CA ILE A 130 20.53 16.23 5.44
C ILE A 130 19.87 15.17 4.55
N PRO A 131 20.55 14.68 3.49
CA PRO A 131 20.04 13.56 2.71
C PRO A 131 19.74 12.34 3.56
N GLN A 132 18.81 11.51 3.14
CA GLN A 132 18.62 10.19 3.74
C GLN A 132 19.85 9.32 3.45
N ILE A 133 20.42 8.74 4.48
CA ILE A 133 21.58 7.85 4.44
C ILE A 133 21.12 6.44 4.77
N ALA A 134 21.25 5.53 3.82
CA ALA A 134 20.94 4.12 3.99
C ALA A 134 22.22 3.28 3.92
N ILE A 135 22.56 2.55 4.98
CA ILE A 135 23.77 1.73 5.08
C ILE A 135 23.39 0.25 5.10
N GLY A 136 23.72 -0.46 4.03
CA GLY A 136 23.50 -1.90 3.90
C GLY A 136 24.34 -2.71 4.89
N GLY A 137 23.95 -3.97 5.11
CA GLY A 137 24.63 -4.91 5.99
C GLY A 137 24.28 -4.79 7.47
N ILE A 138 24.05 -3.60 7.97
CA ILE A 138 23.65 -3.35 9.38
C ILE A 138 22.24 -2.75 9.52
N GLY A 139 21.58 -2.42 8.40
CA GLY A 139 20.24 -1.83 8.38
C GLY A 139 20.16 -0.47 9.05
N LEU A 140 21.25 0.30 9.06
CA LEU A 140 21.28 1.64 9.65
C LEU A 140 20.83 2.67 8.63
N ASN A 141 19.74 3.37 8.96
CA ASN A 141 19.19 4.46 8.16
C ASN A 141 18.99 5.70 9.04
N PHE A 142 19.42 6.85 8.55
CA PHE A 142 19.22 8.14 9.19
C PHE A 142 19.27 9.28 8.18
N GLY A 143 19.01 10.51 8.63
CA GLY A 143 18.91 11.65 7.74
C GLY A 143 17.51 11.80 7.16
N GLY A 144 17.32 12.73 6.24
CA GLY A 144 16.07 12.99 5.54
C GLY A 144 14.85 13.17 6.44
N PRO A 145 13.68 12.76 6.04
CA PRO A 145 13.32 11.88 4.93
C PRO A 145 13.41 12.56 3.55
N ALA A 146 13.76 11.78 2.54
CA ALA A 146 13.74 12.27 1.16
C ALA A 146 12.32 12.70 0.75
N GLY A 147 12.23 13.77 -0.07
CA GLY A 147 10.93 14.33 -0.47
C GLY A 147 10.26 15.18 0.60
N PHE A 148 10.98 15.63 1.61
CA PHE A 148 10.51 16.54 2.68
C PHE A 148 11.38 17.80 2.75
N PRO A 149 10.86 18.94 3.27
CA PRO A 149 9.48 19.17 3.71
C PRO A 149 8.46 19.06 2.57
N GLN A 150 7.23 18.67 2.93
CA GLN A 150 6.15 18.57 1.96
C GLN A 150 4.81 18.98 2.57
N GLY A 151 3.84 19.25 1.71
CA GLY A 151 2.48 19.51 2.13
C GLY A 151 1.50 19.46 0.97
N ARG A 152 0.22 19.33 1.30
CA ARG A 152 -0.84 19.32 0.30
C ARG A 152 -2.14 19.85 0.86
N ALA A 153 -2.95 20.38 -0.05
CA ALA A 153 -4.34 20.73 0.20
C ALA A 153 -5.21 20.02 -0.84
N ASP A 154 -5.88 18.97 -0.40
CA ASP A 154 -6.83 18.20 -1.22
C ASP A 154 -8.24 18.74 -0.97
N THR A 155 -8.97 19.06 -2.02
CA THR A 155 -10.36 19.53 -1.95
C THR A 155 -11.21 18.75 -2.92
N THR A 156 -12.35 18.22 -2.44
CA THR A 156 -13.32 17.49 -3.24
C THR A 156 -14.69 18.11 -3.07
N PHE A 157 -15.35 18.36 -4.19
CA PHE A 157 -16.77 18.69 -4.26
C PHE A 157 -17.51 17.53 -4.93
N VAL A 158 -18.68 17.20 -4.39
CA VAL A 158 -19.57 16.17 -4.95
C VAL A 158 -20.98 16.74 -5.00
N ILE A 159 -21.67 16.56 -6.10
CA ILE A 159 -23.11 16.71 -6.21
C ILE A 159 -23.68 15.44 -6.81
N SER A 160 -24.73 14.91 -6.21
CA SER A 160 -25.40 13.72 -6.76
C SER A 160 -26.89 13.85 -6.60
N ASP A 161 -27.61 13.23 -7.55
CA ASP A 161 -29.06 13.15 -7.56
C ASP A 161 -29.48 11.70 -7.83
N THR A 162 -30.47 11.22 -7.06
CA THR A 162 -30.99 9.85 -7.18
C THR A 162 -32.51 9.87 -7.09
N VAL A 163 -33.16 9.37 -8.12
CA VAL A 163 -34.59 9.09 -8.16
C VAL A 163 -34.82 7.62 -7.90
N SER A 164 -35.65 7.30 -6.90
CA SER A 164 -36.12 5.94 -6.60
C SER A 164 -37.61 5.82 -6.95
N TYR A 165 -37.96 4.85 -7.80
CA TYR A 165 -39.33 4.65 -8.28
C TYR A 165 -39.76 3.21 -8.15
N GLN A 166 -40.83 2.98 -7.40
CA GLN A 166 -41.44 1.67 -7.19
C GLN A 166 -42.69 1.51 -8.09
N ARG A 167 -42.70 0.47 -8.95
CA ARG A 167 -43.84 0.16 -9.80
C ARG A 167 -44.09 -1.34 -9.89
N GLY A 168 -45.15 -1.80 -9.24
CA GLY A 168 -45.43 -3.22 -9.18
C GLY A 168 -44.25 -4.00 -8.55
N ASN A 169 -43.71 -4.94 -9.33
CA ASN A 169 -42.60 -5.79 -8.91
C ASN A 169 -41.21 -5.17 -9.20
N HIS A 170 -41.15 -3.98 -9.77
CA HIS A 170 -39.91 -3.27 -10.13
C HIS A 170 -39.59 -2.17 -9.14
N SER A 171 -38.31 -2.09 -8.75
CA SER A 171 -37.77 -1.01 -7.93
C SER A 171 -36.58 -0.37 -8.66
N PHE A 172 -36.88 0.70 -9.38
CA PHE A 172 -35.90 1.44 -10.17
C PHE A 172 -35.13 2.44 -9.30
N LYS A 173 -33.83 2.56 -9.58
CA LYS A 173 -32.99 3.69 -9.15
C LYS A 173 -32.27 4.26 -10.36
N ILE A 174 -32.42 5.57 -10.58
CA ILE A 174 -31.78 6.30 -11.67
C ILE A 174 -31.08 7.49 -11.05
N GLY A 175 -29.85 7.76 -11.43
CA GLY A 175 -29.16 8.89 -10.84
C GLY A 175 -27.86 9.25 -11.54
N GLY A 176 -27.28 10.33 -11.04
CA GLY A 176 -26.01 10.84 -11.48
C GLY A 176 -25.19 11.43 -10.34
N GLU A 177 -23.90 11.51 -10.56
CA GLU A 177 -22.97 12.09 -9.62
C GLU A 177 -21.87 12.83 -10.38
N PHE A 178 -21.62 14.07 -10.00
CA PHE A 178 -20.48 14.85 -10.47
C PHE A 178 -19.51 15.10 -9.32
N ARG A 179 -18.22 14.83 -9.55
CA ARG A 179 -17.14 15.09 -8.60
C ARG A 179 -16.09 16.00 -9.21
N ARG A 180 -15.59 16.93 -8.41
CA ARG A 180 -14.45 17.77 -8.77
C ARG A 180 -13.39 17.68 -7.70
N PHE A 181 -12.15 17.39 -8.12
CA PHE A 181 -10.99 17.21 -7.24
C PHE A 181 -9.95 18.27 -7.54
N TYR A 182 -9.38 18.82 -6.50
CA TYR A 182 -8.21 19.70 -6.56
C TYR A 182 -7.15 19.17 -5.59
N ASN A 183 -5.93 19.01 -6.08
CA ASN A 183 -4.77 18.62 -5.30
C ASN A 183 -3.69 19.66 -5.50
N ASN A 184 -3.48 20.52 -4.51
CA ASN A 184 -2.37 21.47 -4.49
C ASN A 184 -1.31 20.90 -3.57
N ASN A 185 -0.13 20.64 -4.09
CA ASN A 185 0.97 20.08 -3.31
C ASN A 185 2.27 20.82 -3.54
N PHE A 186 3.15 20.76 -2.55
CA PHE A 186 4.56 21.12 -2.67
C PHE A 186 5.39 20.05 -1.99
N ASN A 187 6.58 19.80 -2.50
CA ASN A 187 7.59 19.08 -1.78
C ASN A 187 9.00 19.57 -2.20
N LEU A 188 9.92 19.48 -1.27
CA LEU A 188 11.34 19.61 -1.51
C LEU A 188 11.99 18.23 -1.38
N ASP A 189 13.23 18.10 -1.81
CA ASP A 189 13.90 16.80 -1.76
C ASP A 189 15.32 16.98 -1.19
N THR A 190 15.59 16.35 -0.08
CA THR A 190 16.91 16.32 0.53
C THR A 190 17.85 15.33 -0.14
N GLY A 191 17.31 14.43 -0.98
CA GLY A 191 18.03 13.35 -1.64
C GLY A 191 18.21 12.11 -0.77
N THR A 192 18.67 11.04 -1.41
CA THR A 192 18.95 9.75 -0.77
C THR A 192 20.29 9.20 -1.23
N PHE A 193 21.14 8.81 -0.28
CA PHE A 193 22.37 8.03 -0.52
C PHE A 193 22.17 6.60 -0.02
N THR A 194 22.63 5.64 -0.82
CA THR A 194 22.73 4.24 -0.43
C THR A 194 24.19 3.83 -0.36
N PHE A 195 24.59 3.22 0.74
CA PHE A 195 25.90 2.63 0.95
C PHE A 195 25.75 1.12 1.09
N GLY A 196 26.52 0.34 0.34
CA GLY A 196 26.42 -1.13 0.35
C GLY A 196 26.97 -1.77 1.61
N SER A 197 27.80 -1.05 2.38
CA SER A 197 28.42 -1.54 3.61
C SER A 197 28.86 -0.40 4.51
N VAL A 198 29.20 -0.73 5.75
CA VAL A 198 29.83 0.22 6.70
C VAL A 198 31.17 0.75 6.15
N ALA A 199 32.00 -0.10 5.54
CA ALA A 199 33.27 0.32 4.95
C ALA A 199 33.05 1.35 3.82
N ALA A 200 32.03 1.14 2.97
CA ALA A 200 31.67 2.10 1.93
C ALA A 200 31.21 3.45 2.53
N PHE A 201 30.44 3.40 3.60
CA PHE A 201 30.07 4.62 4.34
C PHE A 201 31.27 5.33 4.97
N GLN A 202 32.17 4.60 5.60
CA GLN A 202 33.40 5.17 6.20
C GLN A 202 34.31 5.82 5.15
N SER A 203 34.43 5.22 3.96
CA SER A 203 35.19 5.80 2.84
C SER A 203 34.49 7.00 2.20
N GLY A 204 33.19 7.22 2.49
CA GLY A 204 32.39 8.30 1.90
C GLY A 204 31.92 8.01 0.46
N THR A 205 32.00 6.76 0.01
CA THR A 205 31.62 6.35 -1.35
C THR A 205 30.36 5.50 -1.32
N GLY A 206 29.24 6.09 -1.72
CA GLY A 206 27.94 5.41 -1.85
C GLY A 206 27.86 4.57 -3.13
N ASN A 207 26.81 3.75 -3.21
CA ASN A 207 26.52 2.91 -4.39
C ASN A 207 25.42 3.51 -5.26
N ALA A 208 24.61 4.42 -4.69
CA ALA A 208 23.53 5.09 -5.39
C ALA A 208 23.23 6.44 -4.74
N PHE A 209 22.73 7.34 -5.56
CA PHE A 209 22.24 8.66 -5.16
C PHE A 209 21.04 9.05 -6.03
N ALA A 210 19.99 9.60 -5.42
CA ALA A 210 18.85 10.16 -6.13
C ALA A 210 18.40 11.45 -5.46
N ILE A 211 18.00 12.43 -6.25
CA ILE A 211 17.43 13.71 -5.81
C ILE A 211 16.63 14.35 -6.94
N THR A 212 15.58 15.10 -6.61
CA THR A 212 14.91 16.02 -7.54
C THR A 212 15.08 17.45 -7.06
N LEU A 213 15.85 18.23 -7.79
CA LEU A 213 16.13 19.64 -7.49
C LEU A 213 15.10 20.56 -8.14
N GLY A 214 14.87 21.73 -7.56
CA GLY A 214 13.96 22.76 -8.08
C GLY A 214 12.56 22.72 -7.51
N ASP A 215 11.61 23.38 -8.19
CA ASP A 215 10.22 23.48 -7.74
C ASP A 215 9.38 22.28 -8.21
N ARG A 216 9.00 21.45 -7.27
CA ARG A 216 8.17 20.26 -7.47
C ARG A 216 6.70 20.50 -7.11
N SER A 217 6.29 21.74 -6.92
CA SER A 217 4.89 22.06 -6.60
C SER A 217 3.97 21.77 -7.78
N SER A 218 2.73 21.41 -7.51
CA SER A 218 1.72 21.25 -8.54
C SER A 218 0.32 21.58 -8.03
N ALA A 219 -0.55 22.05 -8.94
CA ALA A 219 -1.95 22.36 -8.70
C ALA A 219 -2.82 21.57 -9.69
N ILE A 220 -3.08 20.31 -9.33
CA ILE A 220 -3.75 19.34 -10.19
C ILE A 220 -5.25 19.42 -10.00
N GLY A 221 -5.99 19.52 -11.11
CA GLY A 221 -7.45 19.44 -11.16
C GLY A 221 -7.90 18.24 -11.99
N THR A 222 -8.87 17.48 -11.47
CA THR A 222 -9.55 16.39 -12.22
C THR A 222 -10.98 16.26 -11.72
N GLY A 223 -11.77 15.40 -12.33
CA GLY A 223 -13.15 15.17 -11.94
C GLY A 223 -13.72 13.88 -12.52
N ALA A 224 -14.97 13.61 -12.21
CA ALA A 224 -15.71 12.48 -12.76
C ALA A 224 -17.19 12.80 -12.86
N LEU A 225 -17.84 12.29 -13.90
CA LEU A 225 -19.29 12.24 -14.05
C LEU A 225 -19.71 10.78 -14.13
N GLY A 226 -20.53 10.34 -13.19
CA GLY A 226 -21.13 9.00 -13.17
C GLY A 226 -22.62 9.08 -13.41
N LEU A 227 -23.14 8.23 -14.29
CA LEU A 227 -24.58 8.06 -14.54
C LEU A 227 -24.94 6.59 -14.33
N PHE A 228 -26.11 6.32 -13.74
CA PHE A 228 -26.51 4.94 -13.53
C PHE A 228 -28.03 4.75 -13.59
N ILE A 229 -28.40 3.53 -13.95
CA ILE A 229 -29.75 2.99 -13.85
C ILE A 229 -29.67 1.58 -13.26
N GLN A 230 -30.57 1.26 -12.35
CA GLN A 230 -30.68 -0.05 -11.71
C GLN A 230 -32.16 -0.42 -11.55
N ASP A 231 -32.47 -1.72 -11.70
CA ASP A 231 -33.77 -2.31 -11.40
C ASP A 231 -33.59 -3.53 -10.48
N ASN A 232 -34.33 -3.54 -9.38
CA ASN A 232 -34.52 -4.72 -8.55
C ASN A 232 -35.89 -5.32 -8.87
N PHE A 233 -35.90 -6.33 -9.74
CA PHE A 233 -37.10 -6.95 -10.28
C PHE A 233 -37.47 -8.21 -9.49
N LYS A 234 -38.59 -8.17 -8.77
CA LYS A 234 -39.19 -9.33 -8.12
C LYS A 234 -39.98 -10.16 -9.15
N VAL A 235 -39.30 -11.13 -9.80
CA VAL A 235 -39.87 -11.97 -10.86
C VAL A 235 -41.08 -12.76 -10.31
N ARG A 236 -40.93 -13.30 -9.11
CA ARG A 236 -41.95 -14.02 -8.34
C ARG A 236 -41.56 -14.06 -6.87
N PRO A 237 -42.46 -14.48 -5.96
CA PRO A 237 -42.07 -14.77 -4.57
C PRO A 237 -40.84 -15.67 -4.53
N GLY A 238 -39.85 -15.32 -3.77
CA GLY A 238 -38.57 -16.04 -3.64
C GLY A 238 -37.56 -15.87 -4.78
N LEU A 239 -37.86 -15.10 -5.85
CA LEU A 239 -36.89 -14.85 -6.93
C LEU A 239 -36.81 -13.36 -7.27
N THR A 240 -35.64 -12.75 -7.03
CA THR A 240 -35.32 -11.36 -7.38
C THR A 240 -34.14 -11.33 -8.32
N LEU A 241 -34.24 -10.53 -9.37
CA LEU A 241 -33.14 -10.17 -10.28
C LEU A 241 -32.71 -8.73 -10.01
N GLU A 242 -31.43 -8.48 -10.01
CA GLU A 242 -30.83 -7.14 -9.94
C GLU A 242 -30.11 -6.87 -11.27
N LEU A 243 -30.53 -5.82 -11.96
CA LEU A 243 -29.94 -5.41 -13.22
C LEU A 243 -29.49 -3.95 -13.10
N GLY A 244 -28.27 -3.65 -13.51
CA GLY A 244 -27.75 -2.30 -13.41
C GLY A 244 -26.73 -2.00 -14.50
N LEU A 245 -26.69 -0.75 -14.89
CA LEU A 245 -25.65 -0.19 -15.74
C LEU A 245 -25.21 1.15 -15.17
N ARG A 246 -23.88 1.32 -15.02
CA ARG A 246 -23.26 2.58 -14.69
C ARG A 246 -22.25 2.96 -15.78
N TYR A 247 -22.14 4.21 -16.08
CA TYR A 247 -21.11 4.80 -16.93
C TYR A 247 -20.38 5.87 -16.15
N ASP A 248 -19.03 5.81 -16.13
CA ASP A 248 -18.19 6.84 -15.50
C ASP A 248 -17.29 7.51 -16.56
N TRP A 249 -17.41 8.81 -16.66
CA TRP A 249 -16.48 9.64 -17.41
C TRP A 249 -15.49 10.27 -16.44
N ASN A 250 -14.29 9.68 -16.34
CA ASN A 250 -13.19 10.18 -15.51
C ASN A 250 -12.39 11.18 -16.34
N MET A 251 -12.37 12.44 -15.94
CA MET A 251 -11.68 13.51 -16.66
C MET A 251 -10.17 13.31 -16.59
N THR A 252 -9.49 13.51 -17.73
CA THR A 252 -8.02 13.59 -17.75
C THR A 252 -7.53 14.73 -16.85
N PRO A 253 -6.54 14.48 -15.97
CA PRO A 253 -6.03 15.50 -15.07
C PRO A 253 -5.40 16.68 -15.82
N THR A 254 -5.64 17.88 -15.33
CA THR A 254 -5.01 19.13 -15.78
C THR A 254 -4.15 19.71 -14.67
N GLU A 255 -3.17 20.53 -15.03
CA GLU A 255 -2.35 21.28 -14.07
C GLU A 255 -2.51 22.78 -14.36
N ARG A 256 -2.82 23.56 -13.31
CA ARG A 256 -3.25 24.95 -13.42
C ARG A 256 -2.21 25.90 -14.07
N PHE A 257 -0.93 25.54 -13.96
CA PHE A 257 0.20 26.36 -14.41
C PHE A 257 1.00 25.68 -15.54
N ASP A 258 0.37 24.69 -16.22
CA ASP A 258 0.96 23.92 -17.34
C ASP A 258 2.30 23.27 -16.96
N ARG A 259 2.40 22.73 -15.75
CA ARG A 259 3.63 22.11 -15.23
C ARG A 259 3.86 20.68 -15.72
N PHE A 260 2.84 20.04 -16.30
CA PHE A 260 3.02 18.68 -16.80
C PHE A 260 3.96 18.63 -17.99
N VAL A 261 5.04 17.88 -17.82
CA VAL A 261 6.00 17.56 -18.88
C VAL A 261 6.18 16.06 -18.90
N VAL A 262 5.98 15.43 -20.05
CA VAL A 262 6.10 13.98 -20.25
C VAL A 262 7.25 13.67 -21.17
N PHE A 263 7.87 12.51 -21.01
CA PHE A 263 8.81 11.99 -21.98
C PHE A 263 8.05 11.22 -23.06
N ASP A 264 8.24 11.62 -24.31
CA ASP A 264 7.70 10.92 -25.49
C ASP A 264 8.77 10.00 -26.08
N PRO A 265 8.56 8.66 -26.01
CA PRO A 265 9.50 7.69 -26.58
C PRO A 265 9.65 7.80 -28.11
N ALA A 266 8.59 8.22 -28.84
CA ALA A 266 8.61 8.27 -30.29
C ALA A 266 9.58 9.34 -30.83
N SER A 267 9.62 10.49 -30.20
CA SER A 267 10.51 11.61 -30.56
C SER A 267 11.77 11.72 -29.69
N SER A 268 11.88 10.89 -28.64
CA SER A 268 12.91 11.02 -27.59
C SER A 268 12.96 12.44 -27.02
N SER A 269 11.83 13.04 -26.72
CA SER A 269 11.69 14.44 -26.32
C SER A 269 10.90 14.61 -25.05
N LEU A 270 11.14 15.71 -24.32
CA LEU A 270 10.28 16.18 -23.25
C LEU A 270 9.24 17.15 -23.81
N LEU A 271 7.97 16.80 -23.68
CA LEU A 271 6.82 17.55 -24.21
C LEU A 271 5.99 18.12 -23.06
N ARG A 272 5.65 19.41 -23.12
CA ARG A 272 4.77 20.08 -22.15
C ARG A 272 3.33 19.99 -22.60
N VAL A 273 2.45 19.59 -21.71
CA VAL A 273 1.01 19.64 -21.90
C VAL A 273 0.53 21.09 -21.97
N GLY A 274 -0.41 21.36 -22.87
CA GLY A 274 -0.92 22.70 -23.16
C GLY A 274 -0.09 23.50 -24.15
N SER A 275 1.15 23.04 -24.51
CA SER A 275 2.02 23.74 -25.49
C SER A 275 2.48 22.84 -26.64
N HIS A 276 2.74 21.57 -26.39
CA HIS A 276 3.26 20.62 -27.37
C HIS A 276 2.34 19.40 -27.56
N ILE A 277 1.55 19.09 -26.55
CA ILE A 277 0.50 18.08 -26.57
C ILE A 277 -0.71 18.61 -25.79
N ASP A 278 -1.90 18.15 -26.13
CA ASP A 278 -3.15 18.66 -25.57
C ASP A 278 -3.47 18.09 -24.19
N GLU A 279 -3.14 16.83 -23.95
CA GLU A 279 -3.45 16.14 -22.71
C GLU A 279 -2.30 15.22 -22.24
N ILE A 280 -2.26 14.92 -20.95
CA ILE A 280 -1.19 14.11 -20.36
C ILE A 280 -1.28 12.63 -20.75
N TYR A 281 -2.49 12.14 -21.02
CA TYR A 281 -2.83 10.84 -21.61
C TYR A 281 -4.23 10.89 -22.23
N GLU A 282 -4.52 10.00 -23.17
CA GLU A 282 -5.80 9.95 -23.89
C GLU A 282 -6.99 9.75 -22.96
N GLN A 283 -8.05 10.54 -23.17
CA GLN A 283 -9.30 10.42 -22.45
C GLN A 283 -9.95 9.05 -22.68
N ASN A 284 -10.19 8.30 -21.61
CA ASN A 284 -10.88 7.01 -21.70
C ASN A 284 -12.40 7.18 -21.57
N ASN A 285 -13.12 6.91 -22.66
CA ASN A 285 -14.59 7.04 -22.74
C ASN A 285 -15.33 5.68 -22.72
N LYS A 286 -14.65 4.56 -22.38
CA LYS A 286 -15.24 3.21 -22.44
C LYS A 286 -15.51 2.61 -21.07
N ASN A 287 -15.85 3.41 -20.08
CA ASN A 287 -15.98 2.99 -18.67
C ASN A 287 -17.42 2.54 -18.35
N PHE A 288 -17.95 1.59 -19.10
CA PHE A 288 -19.25 0.97 -18.82
C PHE A 288 -19.13 -0.12 -17.76
N GLN A 289 -20.05 -0.13 -16.80
CA GLN A 289 -20.05 -0.98 -15.61
C GLN A 289 -21.38 -1.72 -15.47
N PRO A 290 -21.62 -2.77 -16.29
CA PRO A 290 -22.79 -3.64 -16.12
C PRO A 290 -22.71 -4.41 -14.80
N ARG A 291 -23.89 -4.61 -14.19
CA ARG A 291 -24.06 -5.39 -12.96
C ARG A 291 -25.29 -6.27 -13.11
N VAL A 292 -25.17 -7.52 -12.73
CA VAL A 292 -26.28 -8.47 -12.70
C VAL A 292 -26.20 -9.29 -11.42
N GLY A 293 -27.35 -9.49 -10.78
CA GLY A 293 -27.47 -10.27 -9.57
C GLY A 293 -28.75 -11.09 -9.57
N ILE A 294 -28.74 -12.18 -8.82
CA ILE A 294 -29.89 -13.03 -8.56
C ILE A 294 -29.92 -13.40 -7.08
N ALA A 295 -31.09 -13.30 -6.48
CA ALA A 295 -31.38 -13.84 -5.17
C ALA A 295 -32.57 -14.79 -5.30
N TRP A 296 -32.34 -16.07 -4.98
CA TRP A 296 -33.30 -17.13 -5.17
C TRP A 296 -33.50 -17.94 -3.90
N ASP A 297 -34.74 -17.99 -3.42
CA ASP A 297 -35.24 -18.92 -2.41
C ASP A 297 -35.98 -20.07 -3.08
N PRO A 298 -35.35 -21.25 -3.28
CA PRO A 298 -35.93 -22.36 -4.04
C PRO A 298 -37.24 -22.88 -3.50
N LYS A 299 -37.44 -22.79 -2.18
CA LYS A 299 -38.62 -23.35 -1.48
C LYS A 299 -39.63 -22.29 -1.04
N GLY A 300 -39.26 -21.01 -1.09
CA GLY A 300 -40.06 -19.90 -0.60
C GLY A 300 -40.23 -19.86 0.92
N ASP A 301 -39.43 -20.64 1.66
CA ASP A 301 -39.50 -20.75 3.12
C ASP A 301 -38.48 -19.87 3.86
N GLY A 302 -37.67 -19.14 3.11
CA GLY A 302 -36.61 -18.26 3.61
C GLY A 302 -35.40 -18.99 4.21
N LYS A 303 -35.44 -20.34 4.29
CA LYS A 303 -34.38 -21.12 4.95
C LYS A 303 -33.16 -21.38 4.07
N THR A 304 -33.38 -21.49 2.76
CA THR A 304 -32.29 -21.70 1.81
C THR A 304 -32.32 -20.60 0.77
N VAL A 305 -31.22 -19.79 0.69
CA VAL A 305 -31.13 -18.72 -0.27
C VAL A 305 -29.84 -18.88 -1.07
N VAL A 306 -29.97 -18.85 -2.38
CA VAL A 306 -28.88 -18.84 -3.36
C VAL A 306 -28.73 -17.42 -3.88
N ARG A 307 -27.53 -16.86 -3.85
CA ARG A 307 -27.23 -15.55 -4.43
C ARG A 307 -26.04 -15.69 -5.36
N ALA A 308 -26.16 -15.11 -6.54
CA ALA A 308 -25.05 -14.96 -7.47
C ALA A 308 -25.03 -13.53 -8.01
N ALA A 309 -23.84 -13.00 -8.23
CA ALA A 309 -23.71 -11.69 -8.84
C ALA A 309 -22.43 -11.62 -9.68
N TYR A 310 -22.49 -10.76 -10.70
CA TYR A 310 -21.35 -10.34 -11.50
C TYR A 310 -21.43 -8.84 -11.71
N GLY A 311 -20.26 -8.16 -11.68
CA GLY A 311 -20.20 -6.74 -11.98
C GLY A 311 -18.82 -6.29 -12.42
N ILE A 312 -18.80 -5.20 -13.15
CA ILE A 312 -17.58 -4.44 -13.51
C ILE A 312 -17.58 -3.16 -12.68
N LEU A 313 -16.42 -2.84 -12.08
CA LEU A 313 -16.19 -1.61 -11.33
C LEU A 313 -14.95 -0.93 -11.92
N VAL A 314 -15.11 0.29 -12.39
CA VAL A 314 -14.01 1.12 -12.92
C VAL A 314 -13.43 1.95 -11.78
N ASP A 315 -12.10 2.00 -11.71
CA ASP A 315 -11.37 2.82 -10.75
C ASP A 315 -11.12 4.22 -11.30
N GLN A 316 -11.20 5.21 -10.43
CA GLN A 316 -10.82 6.57 -10.75
C GLN A 316 -9.34 6.78 -10.41
N PRO A 317 -8.49 7.20 -11.38
CA PRO A 317 -7.08 7.43 -11.12
C PRO A 317 -6.86 8.50 -10.04
N VAL A 318 -6.01 8.21 -9.08
CA VAL A 318 -5.60 9.18 -8.06
C VAL A 318 -4.60 10.20 -8.63
N THR A 319 -4.61 11.43 -8.12
CA THR A 319 -3.79 12.55 -8.63
C THR A 319 -2.29 12.26 -8.61
N ASN A 320 -1.80 11.43 -7.68
CA ASN A 320 -0.38 11.06 -7.64
C ASN A 320 0.10 10.19 -8.84
N THR A 321 -0.80 9.76 -9.71
CA THR A 321 -0.46 9.15 -11.00
C THR A 321 0.28 10.15 -11.90
N VAL A 322 0.00 11.43 -11.78
CA VAL A 322 0.51 12.50 -12.64
C VAL A 322 1.42 13.51 -11.90
N THR A 323 1.70 13.33 -10.61
CA THR A 323 2.61 14.23 -9.87
C THR A 323 4.06 14.15 -10.34
N GLY A 324 4.51 12.97 -10.82
CA GLY A 324 5.85 12.81 -11.37
C GLY A 324 6.11 13.71 -12.58
N PRO A 325 5.28 13.71 -13.61
CA PRO A 325 5.38 14.63 -14.76
C PRO A 325 5.41 16.12 -14.40
N ALA A 326 4.82 16.56 -13.29
CA ALA A 326 4.91 17.94 -12.83
C ALA A 326 6.28 18.30 -12.23
N ALA A 327 7.12 17.30 -11.94
CA ALA A 327 8.46 17.45 -11.38
C ALA A 327 9.57 17.23 -12.41
N ASN A 328 9.29 17.40 -13.69
CA ASN A 328 10.27 17.35 -14.79
C ASN A 328 10.80 18.75 -15.16
N PRO A 329 11.92 18.84 -15.94
CA PRO A 329 12.37 20.11 -16.47
C PRO A 329 11.28 20.87 -17.26
N PRO A 330 11.31 22.22 -17.26
CA PRO A 330 12.39 23.08 -16.77
C PRO A 330 12.31 23.44 -15.28
N LEU A 331 11.22 23.13 -14.58
CA LEU A 331 10.96 23.60 -13.22
C LEU A 331 11.67 22.75 -12.16
N ALA A 332 11.81 21.47 -12.41
CA ALA A 332 12.54 20.57 -11.56
C ALA A 332 13.52 19.69 -12.36
N THR A 333 14.55 19.18 -11.70
CA THR A 333 15.59 18.37 -12.31
C THR A 333 15.74 17.06 -11.53
N PRO A 334 15.06 15.98 -11.95
CA PRO A 334 15.21 14.68 -11.34
C PRO A 334 16.54 14.04 -11.78
N LEU A 335 17.35 13.64 -10.81
CA LEU A 335 18.64 13.00 -11.00
C LEU A 335 18.66 11.67 -10.28
N SER A 336 19.15 10.64 -10.94
CA SER A 336 19.35 9.32 -10.35
C SER A 336 20.64 8.70 -10.89
N PHE A 337 21.50 8.30 -9.97
CA PHE A 337 22.77 7.66 -10.29
C PHE A 337 22.93 6.38 -9.49
N ASN A 338 23.22 5.30 -10.18
CA ASN A 338 23.55 4.01 -9.59
C ASN A 338 25.02 3.69 -9.95
N GLY A 339 25.91 3.70 -8.95
CA GLY A 339 27.34 3.51 -9.09
C GLY A 339 28.10 4.15 -7.94
N ALA A 340 29.44 4.10 -8.00
CA ALA A 340 30.28 4.73 -6.99
C ALA A 340 30.10 6.26 -7.00
N ILE A 341 29.64 6.80 -5.89
CA ILE A 341 29.32 8.23 -5.76
C ILE A 341 29.83 8.79 -4.42
N ASN A 342 30.51 9.93 -4.48
CA ASN A 342 31.02 10.59 -3.30
C ASN A 342 30.04 11.68 -2.80
N LEU A 343 29.90 11.84 -1.50
CA LEU A 343 29.04 12.83 -0.87
C LEU A 343 29.37 14.27 -1.31
N ALA A 344 30.64 14.61 -1.49
CA ALA A 344 31.07 15.95 -1.86
C ALA A 344 30.85 16.29 -3.34
N THR A 345 30.75 15.27 -4.21
CA THR A 345 30.63 15.47 -5.68
C THR A 345 29.30 14.90 -6.23
N ALA A 346 28.39 14.53 -5.37
CA ALA A 346 27.16 13.83 -5.76
C ALA A 346 26.35 14.59 -6.82
N ARG A 347 26.19 15.90 -6.66
CA ARG A 347 25.46 16.75 -7.62
C ARG A 347 26.08 16.70 -9.02
N THR A 348 27.40 16.81 -9.11
CA THR A 348 28.11 16.82 -10.40
C THR A 348 28.08 15.44 -11.04
N THR A 349 28.34 14.38 -10.26
CA THR A 349 28.36 13.00 -10.76
C THR A 349 26.98 12.58 -11.25
N ALA A 350 25.91 12.84 -10.49
CA ALA A 350 24.54 12.51 -10.88
C ALA A 350 24.07 13.36 -12.07
N GLY A 351 24.48 14.62 -12.14
CA GLY A 351 24.19 15.49 -13.29
C GLY A 351 24.82 15.00 -14.60
N ALA A 352 26.04 14.48 -14.54
CA ALA A 352 26.71 13.88 -15.70
C ALA A 352 26.05 12.56 -16.15
N ALA A 353 25.41 11.83 -15.23
CA ALA A 353 24.69 10.58 -15.55
C ALA A 353 23.38 10.82 -16.30
N GLY A 354 22.86 12.04 -16.30
CA GLY A 354 21.69 12.46 -17.06
C GLY A 354 20.41 12.58 -16.24
N LEU A 355 19.38 13.08 -16.91
CA LEU A 355 18.02 13.23 -16.33
C LEU A 355 17.36 11.89 -16.09
N ALA A 356 16.54 11.82 -15.04
CA ALA A 356 15.70 10.67 -14.72
C ALA A 356 14.21 11.07 -14.72
N PRO A 357 13.62 11.44 -15.86
CA PRO A 357 12.28 11.96 -15.92
C PRO A 357 11.24 10.90 -15.55
N ALA A 358 10.18 11.34 -14.90
CA ALA A 358 8.98 10.55 -14.73
C ALA A 358 8.01 10.83 -15.88
N THR A 359 7.33 9.80 -16.39
CA THR A 359 6.35 9.94 -17.47
C THR A 359 5.15 9.05 -17.23
N ILE A 360 4.12 9.23 -18.03
CA ILE A 360 2.95 8.37 -18.08
C ILE A 360 2.72 7.95 -19.53
N ASP A 361 2.28 6.73 -19.73
CA ASP A 361 1.92 6.22 -21.05
C ASP A 361 0.76 7.04 -21.61
N HIS A 362 0.91 7.57 -22.84
CA HIS A 362 -0.14 8.33 -23.49
C HIS A 362 -1.45 7.52 -23.68
N SER A 363 -1.33 6.21 -23.85
CA SER A 363 -2.47 5.27 -23.94
C SER A 363 -2.97 4.78 -22.56
N PHE A 364 -2.64 5.46 -21.47
CA PHE A 364 -3.05 5.07 -20.10
C PHE A 364 -4.58 4.96 -19.99
N LYS A 365 -5.06 3.86 -19.40
CA LYS A 365 -6.49 3.54 -19.26
C LYS A 365 -6.88 3.41 -17.78
N ASN A 366 -8.14 3.70 -17.49
CA ASN A 366 -8.69 3.44 -16.17
C ASN A 366 -8.61 1.95 -15.85
N ALA A 367 -8.15 1.64 -14.65
CA ALA A 367 -8.21 0.29 -14.11
C ALA A 367 -9.68 -0.12 -13.89
N TYR A 368 -9.97 -1.40 -14.04
CA TYR A 368 -11.26 -1.94 -13.65
C TYR A 368 -11.12 -3.32 -13.03
N VAL A 369 -12.09 -3.65 -12.18
CA VAL A 369 -12.21 -4.95 -11.55
C VAL A 369 -13.51 -5.61 -12.01
N GLN A 370 -13.39 -6.81 -12.54
CA GLN A 370 -14.50 -7.74 -12.69
C GLN A 370 -14.62 -8.51 -11.37
N SER A 371 -15.82 -8.61 -10.85
CA SER A 371 -16.09 -9.31 -9.59
C SER A 371 -17.29 -10.22 -9.76
N TRP A 372 -17.21 -11.44 -9.26
CA TRP A 372 -18.29 -12.41 -9.29
C TRP A 372 -18.34 -13.21 -8.00
N ASN A 373 -19.55 -13.64 -7.63
CA ASN A 373 -19.75 -14.50 -6.49
C ASN A 373 -20.93 -15.43 -6.68
N LEU A 374 -20.89 -16.54 -5.95
CA LEU A 374 -22.00 -17.48 -5.79
C LEU A 374 -22.03 -17.92 -4.32
N ASN A 375 -23.15 -17.68 -3.65
CA ASN A 375 -23.31 -17.99 -2.23
C ASN A 375 -24.57 -18.82 -2.02
N VAL A 376 -24.46 -19.85 -1.20
CA VAL A 376 -25.59 -20.62 -0.70
C VAL A 376 -25.65 -20.46 0.82
N GLN A 377 -26.71 -19.87 1.30
CA GLN A 377 -27.01 -19.73 2.73
C GLN A 377 -28.13 -20.66 3.12
N ARG A 378 -27.97 -21.38 4.24
CA ARG A 378 -29.00 -22.25 4.79
C ARG A 378 -29.14 -22.06 6.28
N GLU A 379 -30.36 -21.87 6.72
CA GLU A 379 -30.75 -22.00 8.12
C GLU A 379 -30.82 -23.49 8.47
N LEU A 380 -29.91 -23.94 9.33
CA LEU A 380 -29.87 -25.34 9.82
C LEU A 380 -30.80 -25.54 10.99
N THR A 381 -30.87 -24.53 11.87
CA THR A 381 -31.83 -24.43 12.97
C THR A 381 -32.27 -22.97 13.09
N PRO A 382 -33.37 -22.65 13.83
CA PRO A 382 -33.78 -21.23 14.00
C PRO A 382 -32.71 -20.29 14.55
N SER A 383 -31.66 -20.83 15.16
CA SER A 383 -30.56 -20.06 15.71
C SER A 383 -29.21 -20.25 14.99
N LEU A 384 -29.10 -21.18 14.03
CA LEU A 384 -27.84 -21.50 13.35
C LEU A 384 -28.01 -21.42 11.83
N ALA A 385 -27.26 -20.54 11.20
CA ALA A 385 -27.16 -20.42 9.76
C ALA A 385 -25.74 -20.76 9.28
N LEU A 386 -25.64 -21.47 8.17
CA LEU A 386 -24.41 -21.78 7.45
C LEU A 386 -24.46 -21.09 6.08
N MET A 387 -23.38 -20.47 5.68
CA MET A 387 -23.18 -19.94 4.33
C MET A 387 -21.89 -20.51 3.74
N VAL A 388 -21.97 -21.00 2.51
CA VAL A 388 -20.82 -21.39 1.69
C VAL A 388 -20.85 -20.58 0.42
N GLY A 389 -19.73 -19.96 0.08
CA GLY A 389 -19.65 -19.09 -1.08
C GLY A 389 -18.32 -19.21 -1.81
N TYR A 390 -18.38 -18.96 -3.10
CA TYR A 390 -17.21 -18.71 -3.95
C TYR A 390 -17.19 -17.24 -4.36
N PHE A 391 -16.04 -16.62 -4.26
CA PHE A 391 -15.79 -15.26 -4.70
C PHE A 391 -14.59 -15.24 -5.64
N GLY A 392 -14.71 -14.53 -6.76
CA GLY A 392 -13.61 -14.27 -7.67
C GLY A 392 -13.55 -12.81 -8.08
N SER A 393 -12.34 -12.33 -8.32
CA SER A 393 -12.14 -11.01 -8.93
C SER A 393 -10.93 -11.00 -9.85
N LYS A 394 -10.99 -10.15 -10.88
CA LYS A 394 -9.90 -9.89 -11.81
C LYS A 394 -9.73 -8.38 -12.01
N GLY A 395 -8.58 -7.87 -11.58
CA GLY A 395 -8.14 -6.52 -11.91
C GLY A 395 -7.47 -6.50 -13.28
N THR A 396 -7.81 -5.52 -14.09
CA THR A 396 -7.28 -5.29 -15.43
C THR A 396 -6.91 -3.82 -15.58
N HIS A 397 -5.92 -3.50 -16.39
CA HIS A 397 -5.38 -2.15 -16.54
C HIS A 397 -4.90 -1.52 -15.21
N LEU A 398 -4.45 -2.37 -14.26
CA LEU A 398 -3.92 -1.87 -13.01
C LEU A 398 -2.66 -1.06 -13.27
N ARG A 399 -2.50 0.01 -12.51
CA ARG A 399 -1.33 0.87 -12.58
C ARG A 399 -0.06 0.10 -12.21
N ILE A 400 0.96 0.20 -13.05
CA ILE A 400 2.31 -0.28 -12.79
C ILE A 400 3.31 0.78 -13.21
N SER A 401 4.48 0.80 -12.58
CA SER A 401 5.59 1.65 -13.00
C SER A 401 6.74 0.78 -13.47
N ARG A 402 7.31 1.10 -14.63
CA ARG A 402 8.50 0.43 -15.16
C ARG A 402 9.54 1.42 -15.65
N ASN A 403 10.78 0.99 -15.75
CA ASN A 403 11.87 1.79 -16.35
C ASN A 403 11.94 1.52 -17.86
N ILE A 404 11.34 2.38 -18.67
CA ILE A 404 11.40 2.23 -20.15
C ILE A 404 12.78 2.51 -20.73
N ASN A 405 13.71 3.00 -19.92
CA ASN A 405 15.12 3.18 -20.28
C ASN A 405 16.05 2.21 -19.55
N GLN A 406 15.53 1.01 -19.21
CA GLN A 406 16.32 -0.05 -18.64
C GLN A 406 17.34 -0.55 -19.69
N PRO A 407 18.63 -0.73 -19.34
CA PRO A 407 19.62 -1.23 -20.31
C PRO A 407 19.25 -2.60 -20.86
N ILE A 408 19.39 -2.76 -22.17
CA ILE A 408 19.31 -4.04 -22.90
C ILE A 408 20.72 -4.35 -23.36
N ASN A 409 21.29 -5.47 -22.92
CA ASN A 409 22.69 -5.84 -23.20
C ASN A 409 23.69 -4.70 -22.88
N GLY A 410 23.44 -3.98 -21.78
CA GLY A 410 24.29 -2.88 -21.33
C GLY A 410 24.05 -1.52 -22.02
N VAL A 411 23.19 -1.46 -23.02
CA VAL A 411 22.88 -0.24 -23.78
C VAL A 411 21.46 0.26 -23.43
N ARG A 412 21.34 1.55 -23.14
CA ARG A 412 20.02 2.19 -22.91
C ARG A 412 19.33 2.47 -24.24
N PRO A 413 18.02 2.19 -24.38
CA PRO A 413 17.24 2.59 -25.55
C PRO A 413 17.29 4.09 -25.84
N PHE A 414 17.25 4.90 -24.80
CA PHE A 414 17.28 6.37 -24.89
C PHE A 414 18.54 6.89 -24.17
N VAL A 415 19.59 7.21 -24.94
CA VAL A 415 20.84 7.70 -24.39
C VAL A 415 20.76 9.18 -24.03
N ARG A 416 20.04 9.96 -24.84
CA ARG A 416 19.85 11.40 -24.66
C ARG A 416 18.55 11.89 -25.28
N LEU A 417 18.08 13.04 -24.84
CA LEU A 417 17.01 13.74 -25.51
C LEU A 417 17.43 14.14 -26.92
N SER A 418 16.47 14.17 -27.84
CA SER A 418 16.67 14.67 -29.20
C SER A 418 17.25 16.10 -29.16
N SER A 419 18.08 16.44 -30.14
CA SER A 419 18.52 17.83 -30.34
C SER A 419 17.37 18.77 -30.70
N SER A 420 16.24 18.23 -31.18
CA SER A 420 14.98 18.95 -31.45
C SER A 420 14.01 18.94 -30.27
N SER A 421 14.37 18.34 -29.12
CA SER A 421 13.51 18.37 -27.93
C SER A 421 13.26 19.82 -27.51
N PRO A 422 11.98 20.23 -27.33
CA PRO A 422 11.68 21.60 -26.93
C PRO A 422 12.13 21.93 -25.50
N ILE A 423 12.38 20.91 -24.69
CA ILE A 423 12.85 21.05 -23.31
C ILE A 423 14.15 20.24 -23.15
N ALA A 424 15.19 20.86 -22.61
CA ALA A 424 16.50 20.27 -22.31
C ALA A 424 17.13 19.48 -23.48
N PRO A 425 17.21 20.04 -24.73
CA PRO A 425 17.68 19.33 -25.91
C PRO A 425 19.08 18.74 -25.72
N GLY A 426 19.31 17.54 -26.25
CA GLY A 426 20.61 16.86 -26.20
C GLY A 426 21.07 16.38 -24.83
N THR A 427 20.30 16.61 -23.78
CA THR A 427 20.66 16.20 -22.41
C THR A 427 20.67 14.67 -22.29
N SER A 428 21.67 14.11 -21.62
CA SER A 428 21.78 12.68 -21.35
C SER A 428 20.62 12.19 -20.49
N LEU A 429 20.17 10.95 -20.73
CA LEU A 429 19.07 10.31 -20.04
C LEU A 429 19.55 9.13 -19.20
N GLY A 430 19.11 9.12 -17.95
CA GLY A 430 19.23 8.01 -17.00
C GLY A 430 18.01 7.10 -17.02
N THR A 431 17.50 6.74 -15.85
CA THR A 431 16.25 6.00 -15.68
C THR A 431 15.05 6.85 -16.10
N ILE A 432 14.12 6.25 -16.85
CA ILE A 432 12.85 6.88 -17.20
C ILE A 432 11.73 6.03 -16.58
N ALA A 433 11.14 6.55 -15.51
CA ALA A 433 10.04 5.86 -14.82
C ALA A 433 8.72 6.18 -15.51
N GLN A 434 8.14 5.19 -16.20
CA GLN A 434 6.85 5.33 -16.87
C GLN A 434 5.75 4.63 -16.07
N ILE A 435 4.68 5.36 -15.78
CA ILE A 435 3.44 4.82 -15.27
C ILE A 435 2.59 4.37 -16.45
N GLU A 436 2.05 3.15 -16.37
CA GLU A 436 1.22 2.56 -17.41
C GLU A 436 0.12 1.68 -16.82
N SER A 437 -0.88 1.32 -17.62
CA SER A 437 -2.03 0.50 -17.25
C SER A 437 -1.89 -0.96 -17.70
N SER A 438 -0.70 -1.56 -17.51
CA SER A 438 -0.37 -2.93 -17.95
C SER A 438 -0.50 -3.98 -16.84
N GLY A 439 -0.75 -3.57 -15.60
CA GLY A 439 -0.87 -4.47 -14.46
C GLY A 439 -2.16 -5.30 -14.48
N ASN A 440 -2.07 -6.51 -13.93
CA ASN A 440 -3.20 -7.43 -13.77
C ASN A 440 -3.15 -8.12 -12.41
N SER A 441 -4.33 -8.45 -11.89
CA SER A 441 -4.47 -9.28 -10.69
C SER A 441 -5.60 -10.28 -10.84
N SER A 442 -5.56 -11.36 -10.06
CA SER A 442 -6.66 -12.31 -9.92
C SER A 442 -6.73 -12.80 -8.49
N TYR A 443 -7.95 -12.86 -7.96
CA TYR A 443 -8.25 -13.40 -6.64
C TYR A 443 -9.38 -14.41 -6.75
N ASN A 444 -9.24 -15.55 -6.08
CA ASN A 444 -10.28 -16.56 -5.98
C ASN A 444 -10.33 -17.10 -4.56
N ALA A 445 -11.52 -17.24 -4.00
CA ALA A 445 -11.72 -17.71 -2.65
C ALA A 445 -12.98 -18.59 -2.52
N LEU A 446 -12.85 -19.69 -1.78
CA LEU A 446 -13.94 -20.37 -1.14
C LEU A 446 -14.03 -19.84 0.30
N TRP A 447 -15.22 -19.43 0.72
CA TRP A 447 -15.46 -18.95 2.07
C TRP A 447 -16.65 -19.70 2.70
N THR A 448 -16.58 -19.91 3.99
CA THR A 448 -17.64 -20.55 4.75
C THR A 448 -17.85 -19.77 6.02
N THR A 449 -19.09 -19.43 6.34
CA THR A 449 -19.44 -18.80 7.63
C THR A 449 -20.54 -19.58 8.32
N ALA A 450 -20.36 -19.77 9.62
CA ALA A 450 -21.39 -20.33 10.51
C ALA A 450 -21.73 -19.27 11.56
N THR A 451 -22.99 -18.86 11.61
CA THR A 451 -23.49 -17.85 12.55
C THR A 451 -24.55 -18.48 13.45
N LYS A 452 -24.25 -18.51 14.72
CA LYS A 452 -25.20 -18.93 15.77
C LYS A 452 -25.64 -17.72 16.58
N ARG A 453 -26.95 -17.42 16.54
CA ARG A 453 -27.56 -16.42 17.41
C ARG A 453 -27.63 -17.00 18.84
N LEU A 454 -27.70 -16.12 19.82
CA LEU A 454 -27.78 -16.55 21.22
C LEU A 454 -28.96 -17.50 21.43
N SER A 455 -28.62 -18.73 21.70
CA SER A 455 -29.58 -19.77 22.10
C SER A 455 -28.84 -20.83 22.90
N ASN A 456 -29.47 -21.37 23.91
CA ASN A 456 -28.83 -22.28 24.88
C ASN A 456 -27.52 -21.67 25.42
N ASN A 457 -27.57 -20.37 25.77
CA ASN A 457 -26.48 -19.59 26.35
C ASN A 457 -25.24 -19.43 25.46
N LEU A 458 -25.26 -19.84 24.19
CA LEU A 458 -24.15 -19.79 23.29
C LEU A 458 -24.47 -18.98 22.02
N GLN A 459 -23.65 -18.01 21.71
CA GLN A 459 -23.59 -17.36 20.39
C GLN A 459 -22.17 -17.43 19.82
N PHE A 460 -22.04 -17.58 18.51
CA PHE A 460 -20.76 -17.50 17.83
C PHE A 460 -20.90 -17.10 16.37
N ASN A 461 -19.81 -16.57 15.83
CA ASN A 461 -19.59 -16.37 14.40
C ASN A 461 -18.25 -17.00 14.04
N ALA A 462 -18.24 -17.98 13.13
CA ALA A 462 -17.06 -18.63 12.63
C ALA A 462 -16.94 -18.42 11.12
N SER A 463 -15.77 -18.07 10.65
CA SER A 463 -15.48 -17.89 9.22
C SER A 463 -14.19 -18.60 8.84
N TYR A 464 -14.22 -19.26 7.69
CA TYR A 464 -13.06 -19.86 7.08
C TYR A 464 -12.96 -19.42 5.62
N THR A 465 -11.76 -19.04 5.21
CA THR A 465 -11.47 -18.66 3.82
C THR A 465 -10.28 -19.47 3.32
N TRP A 466 -10.47 -20.09 2.17
CA TRP A 466 -9.39 -20.68 1.38
C TRP A 466 -9.26 -19.87 0.10
N SER A 467 -8.10 -19.22 -0.12
CA SER A 467 -7.96 -18.25 -1.20
C SER A 467 -6.60 -18.27 -1.88
N LYS A 468 -6.54 -17.63 -3.06
CA LYS A 468 -5.32 -17.37 -3.80
C LYS A 468 -5.40 -16.02 -4.48
N SER A 469 -4.41 -15.17 -4.21
CA SER A 469 -4.21 -13.89 -4.87
C SER A 469 -2.92 -13.89 -5.69
N ILE A 470 -3.01 -13.46 -6.94
CA ILE A 470 -1.89 -13.38 -7.88
C ILE A 470 -1.91 -12.00 -8.52
N ASP A 471 -0.73 -11.36 -8.62
CA ASP A 471 -0.55 -10.07 -9.30
C ASP A 471 0.87 -9.92 -9.89
N TYR A 472 1.17 -8.75 -10.46
CA TYR A 472 2.51 -8.36 -10.91
C TYR A 472 3.22 -7.50 -9.89
N ASN A 473 2.47 -6.75 -9.06
CA ASN A 473 2.96 -5.88 -8.02
C ASN A 473 1.86 -5.63 -6.98
N SER A 474 2.15 -5.87 -5.71
CA SER A 474 1.17 -5.80 -4.64
C SER A 474 1.23 -4.51 -3.83
N LEU A 475 2.40 -3.89 -3.66
CA LEU A 475 2.61 -2.88 -2.62
C LEU A 475 2.94 -1.47 -3.11
N ASN A 476 3.66 -1.34 -4.23
CA ASN A 476 4.12 -0.04 -4.69
C ASN A 476 3.82 0.18 -6.17
N SER A 477 2.80 0.93 -6.44
CA SER A 477 2.40 1.29 -7.81
C SER A 477 3.03 2.59 -8.32
N GLN A 478 3.84 3.28 -7.51
CA GLN A 478 4.50 4.54 -7.88
C GLN A 478 5.96 4.35 -8.29
N GLY A 479 6.66 3.41 -7.65
CA GLY A 479 8.06 3.11 -7.95
C GLY A 479 8.21 1.95 -8.93
N VAL A 480 9.32 1.91 -9.64
CA VAL A 480 9.71 0.77 -10.48
C VAL A 480 10.09 -0.40 -9.58
N VAL A 481 9.28 -1.46 -9.60
CA VAL A 481 9.45 -2.64 -8.74
C VAL A 481 9.60 -3.95 -9.52
N VAL A 482 9.36 -3.92 -10.83
CA VAL A 482 9.51 -5.08 -11.70
C VAL A 482 11.00 -5.34 -11.97
N GLN A 483 11.39 -6.61 -12.01
CA GLN A 483 12.77 -6.99 -12.26
C GLN A 483 13.21 -6.65 -13.69
N ASP A 484 12.41 -7.04 -14.66
CA ASP A 484 12.62 -6.80 -16.08
C ASP A 484 11.48 -5.96 -16.65
N SER A 485 11.79 -4.72 -16.99
CA SER A 485 10.81 -3.77 -17.53
C SER A 485 10.24 -4.18 -18.91
N TYR A 486 10.90 -5.10 -19.59
CA TYR A 486 10.45 -5.62 -20.90
C TYR A 486 9.76 -6.98 -20.80
N ASN A 487 9.76 -7.61 -19.62
CA ASN A 487 9.11 -8.88 -19.35
C ASN A 487 8.31 -8.87 -18.05
N LEU A 488 7.18 -8.16 -18.03
CA LEU A 488 6.31 -8.08 -16.87
C LEU A 488 5.77 -9.45 -16.40
N ARG A 489 5.67 -10.42 -17.32
CA ARG A 489 5.21 -11.77 -16.96
C ARG A 489 6.17 -12.48 -16.00
N GLY A 490 7.46 -12.15 -16.02
CA GLY A 490 8.46 -12.64 -15.07
C GLY A 490 8.18 -12.24 -13.62
N ASP A 491 7.41 -11.18 -13.40
CA ASP A 491 7.00 -10.70 -12.07
C ASP A 491 5.62 -11.21 -11.62
N ARG A 492 4.94 -12.02 -12.45
CA ARG A 492 3.67 -12.64 -12.06
C ARG A 492 3.89 -13.69 -10.97
N GLY A 493 3.36 -13.45 -9.78
CA GLY A 493 3.50 -14.32 -8.62
C GLY A 493 2.36 -14.15 -7.62
N LEU A 494 2.43 -14.86 -6.50
CA LEU A 494 1.51 -14.63 -5.39
C LEU A 494 1.59 -13.16 -4.95
N SER A 495 0.45 -12.58 -4.58
CA SER A 495 0.43 -11.25 -3.98
C SER A 495 1.16 -11.26 -2.64
N ASP A 496 1.84 -10.17 -2.27
CA ASP A 496 2.61 -10.08 -1.03
C ASP A 496 1.75 -10.31 0.22
N TYR A 497 0.44 -10.07 0.10
CA TYR A 497 -0.57 -10.27 1.14
C TYR A 497 -1.38 -11.57 0.97
N ASP A 498 -1.04 -12.46 0.03
CA ASP A 498 -1.73 -13.76 -0.12
C ASP A 498 -1.67 -14.53 1.20
N ALA A 499 -2.82 -15.04 1.61
CA ALA A 499 -2.97 -15.92 2.75
C ALA A 499 -3.86 -17.08 2.33
N ARG A 500 -3.24 -18.26 2.13
CA ARG A 500 -3.92 -19.45 1.60
C ARG A 500 -5.11 -19.89 2.43
N HIS A 501 -4.97 -19.84 3.75
CA HIS A 501 -5.97 -20.24 4.71
C HIS A 501 -6.11 -19.17 5.77
N ARG A 502 -7.35 -18.79 6.07
CA ARG A 502 -7.68 -17.91 7.20
C ARG A 502 -8.92 -18.46 7.91
N PHE A 503 -8.82 -18.62 9.21
CA PHE A 503 -9.92 -19.01 10.10
C PHE A 503 -10.06 -17.98 11.22
N VAL A 504 -11.30 -17.56 11.47
CA VAL A 504 -11.63 -16.66 12.58
C VAL A 504 -12.90 -17.19 13.23
N ILE A 505 -12.90 -17.28 14.56
CA ILE A 505 -14.11 -17.55 15.34
C ILE A 505 -14.18 -16.54 16.49
N SER A 506 -15.34 -15.95 16.67
CA SER A 506 -15.68 -15.16 17.85
C SER A 506 -16.91 -15.74 18.51
N GLY A 507 -16.93 -15.82 19.83
CA GLY A 507 -18.03 -16.42 20.58
C GLY A 507 -18.21 -15.81 21.95
N LEU A 508 -19.42 -15.94 22.44
CA LEU A 508 -19.82 -15.60 23.81
C LEU A 508 -20.63 -16.78 24.37
N TYR A 509 -20.26 -17.22 25.57
CA TYR A 509 -20.98 -18.23 26.31
C TYR A 509 -21.43 -17.66 27.65
N GLU A 510 -22.71 -17.66 27.90
CA GLU A 510 -23.30 -17.27 29.17
C GLU A 510 -23.32 -18.49 30.10
N LEU A 511 -22.65 -18.40 31.24
CA LEU A 511 -22.65 -19.51 32.19
C LEU A 511 -24.06 -19.65 32.78
N PRO A 512 -24.64 -20.85 32.75
CA PRO A 512 -26.04 -21.07 33.19
C PRO A 512 -26.20 -21.11 34.72
N TRP A 513 -25.27 -20.44 35.39
CA TRP A 513 -25.28 -20.39 36.84
C TRP A 513 -26.36 -19.47 37.34
N LYS A 514 -27.19 -19.99 38.26
CA LYS A 514 -28.28 -19.27 38.91
C LYS A 514 -28.04 -19.21 40.41
N GLY A 515 -28.52 -18.16 41.05
CA GLY A 515 -28.40 -18.01 42.49
C GLY A 515 -28.32 -16.57 42.92
N ASN A 516 -27.32 -16.24 43.73
CA ASN A 516 -27.12 -14.88 44.20
C ASN A 516 -26.34 -14.02 43.19
N ARG A 517 -26.28 -12.71 43.43
CA ARG A 517 -25.59 -11.72 42.57
C ARG A 517 -24.12 -12.01 42.29
N LEU A 518 -23.45 -12.86 43.07
CA LEU A 518 -22.07 -13.25 42.89
C LEU A 518 -21.91 -14.41 41.91
N VAL A 519 -22.86 -15.31 41.86
CA VAL A 519 -22.82 -16.56 41.10
C VAL A 519 -23.42 -16.39 39.70
N GLU A 520 -24.50 -15.66 39.53
CA GLU A 520 -25.15 -15.45 38.23
C GLU A 520 -24.50 -14.37 37.38
N GLY A 521 -24.78 -14.33 36.08
CA GLY A 521 -24.38 -13.23 35.16
C GLY A 521 -22.93 -13.29 34.68
N TRP A 522 -22.27 -14.44 34.78
CA TRP A 522 -20.97 -14.68 34.19
C TRP A 522 -21.04 -15.02 32.71
N GLN A 523 -20.14 -14.46 31.92
CA GLN A 523 -20.01 -14.72 30.46
C GLN A 523 -18.54 -14.94 30.14
N LEU A 524 -18.28 -15.85 29.19
CA LEU A 524 -16.97 -16.10 28.62
C LEU A 524 -16.98 -15.66 27.17
N GLY A 525 -16.08 -14.72 26.81
CA GLY A 525 -15.88 -14.26 25.45
C GLY A 525 -14.59 -14.82 24.87
N THR A 526 -14.56 -15.09 23.57
CA THR A 526 -13.36 -15.54 22.90
C THR A 526 -13.30 -15.03 21.46
N ILE A 527 -12.09 -14.70 20.99
CA ILE A 527 -11.78 -14.46 19.58
C ILE A 527 -10.53 -15.28 19.26
N PHE A 528 -10.67 -16.25 18.37
CA PHE A 528 -9.53 -16.99 17.84
C PHE A 528 -9.35 -16.68 16.37
N GLN A 529 -8.13 -16.43 15.95
CA GLN A 529 -7.74 -16.24 14.55
C GLN A 529 -6.52 -17.10 14.23
N ALA A 530 -6.55 -17.70 13.05
CA ALA A 530 -5.41 -18.42 12.48
C ALA A 530 -5.30 -18.10 10.99
N GLN A 531 -4.07 -17.88 10.53
CA GLN A 531 -3.80 -17.54 9.13
C GLN A 531 -2.48 -18.18 8.69
N SER A 532 -2.44 -18.71 7.46
CA SER A 532 -1.18 -19.13 6.83
C SER A 532 -0.25 -17.92 6.57
N GLY A 533 1.04 -18.19 6.46
CA GLY A 533 2.04 -17.16 6.20
C GLY A 533 1.84 -16.44 4.87
N ASN A 534 2.32 -15.20 4.82
CA ASN A 534 2.36 -14.43 3.58
C ASN A 534 3.62 -14.79 2.77
N PRO A 535 3.60 -14.62 1.44
CA PRO A 535 4.74 -14.86 0.58
C PRO A 535 5.95 -13.97 0.87
N ILE A 536 7.13 -14.47 0.55
CA ILE A 536 8.41 -13.78 0.73
C ILE A 536 9.01 -13.53 -0.66
N ASN A 537 9.22 -12.26 -1.01
CA ASN A 537 9.94 -11.87 -2.22
C ASN A 537 11.45 -11.78 -1.93
N ILE A 538 12.20 -12.79 -2.33
CA ILE A 538 13.66 -12.83 -2.17
C ILE A 538 14.31 -11.90 -3.19
N LEU A 539 15.23 -11.04 -2.71
CA LEU A 539 16.01 -10.12 -3.53
C LEU A 539 17.48 -10.52 -3.51
N ALA A 540 18.19 -10.29 -4.59
CA ALA A 540 19.63 -10.51 -4.64
C ALA A 540 20.39 -9.39 -3.92
N GLY A 541 21.35 -9.74 -3.10
CA GLY A 541 22.30 -8.81 -2.49
C GLY A 541 23.40 -8.41 -3.47
N ASN A 542 24.12 -7.33 -3.16
CA ASN A 542 25.24 -6.86 -3.98
C ASN A 542 26.42 -7.84 -3.87
N PRO A 543 27.07 -8.17 -4.99
CA PRO A 543 28.25 -9.05 -4.95
C PRO A 543 29.42 -8.39 -4.19
N LEU A 544 29.99 -9.09 -3.23
CA LEU A 544 31.16 -8.66 -2.46
C LEU A 544 32.46 -8.94 -3.23
N ALA A 545 33.58 -8.33 -2.84
CA ALA A 545 34.90 -8.73 -3.32
C ALA A 545 35.17 -10.17 -2.88
N ILE A 546 35.80 -10.97 -3.75
CA ILE A 546 36.17 -12.35 -3.42
C ILE A 546 37.58 -12.34 -2.80
N PRO A 547 37.73 -12.66 -1.49
CA PRO A 547 39.01 -12.63 -0.81
C PRO A 547 40.08 -13.53 -1.52
N GLY A 548 41.30 -13.04 -1.60
CA GLY A 548 42.42 -13.76 -2.21
C GLY A 548 42.41 -13.81 -3.74
N THR A 549 41.52 -13.05 -4.40
CA THR A 549 41.42 -12.95 -5.86
C THR A 549 41.45 -11.51 -6.34
N SER A 550 41.65 -11.31 -7.65
CA SER A 550 41.52 -9.99 -8.30
C SER A 550 40.06 -9.58 -8.58
N ILE A 551 39.06 -10.39 -8.18
CA ILE A 551 37.63 -10.11 -8.43
C ILE A 551 37.12 -9.08 -7.44
N PRO A 552 36.84 -7.85 -7.92
CA PRO A 552 36.40 -6.76 -7.03
C PRO A 552 34.96 -6.97 -6.56
N ALA A 553 34.54 -6.22 -5.56
CA ALA A 553 33.12 -6.05 -5.27
C ALA A 553 32.39 -5.67 -6.55
N GLY A 554 31.24 -6.27 -6.80
CA GLY A 554 30.40 -5.88 -7.91
C GLY A 554 29.83 -4.47 -7.68
N ALA A 555 29.55 -3.74 -8.76
CA ALA A 555 28.68 -2.60 -8.69
C ALA A 555 27.34 -3.00 -8.06
N ALA A 556 26.65 -2.07 -7.40
CA ALA A 556 25.32 -2.34 -6.89
C ALA A 556 24.47 -2.97 -7.99
N ILE A 557 23.77 -4.07 -7.67
CA ILE A 557 23.03 -4.83 -8.67
C ILE A 557 21.99 -3.96 -9.39
N GLY A 558 21.54 -2.89 -8.73
CA GLY A 558 20.69 -1.85 -9.31
C GLY A 558 21.33 -1.02 -10.44
N THR A 559 22.67 -0.98 -10.55
CA THR A 559 23.34 -0.31 -11.68
C THR A 559 23.07 -0.99 -13.01
N PHE A 560 22.94 -2.30 -13.01
CA PHE A 560 22.66 -3.10 -14.20
C PHE A 560 21.29 -2.79 -14.81
N THR A 561 20.27 -2.60 -13.98
CA THR A 561 18.87 -2.46 -14.41
C THR A 561 18.32 -1.04 -14.16
N GLY A 562 19.00 -0.23 -13.37
CA GLY A 562 18.45 1.03 -12.85
C GLY A 562 17.42 0.84 -11.73
N ILE A 563 17.26 -0.39 -11.21
CA ILE A 563 16.37 -0.74 -10.10
C ILE A 563 17.05 -1.73 -9.15
N ALA A 564 16.66 -1.69 -7.87
CA ALA A 564 17.24 -2.54 -6.83
C ALA A 564 16.48 -3.87 -6.60
N SER A 565 15.49 -4.20 -7.43
CA SER A 565 14.55 -5.31 -7.20
C SER A 565 14.89 -6.57 -7.98
N ILE A 566 16.17 -6.88 -8.16
CA ILE A 566 16.60 -8.11 -8.84
C ILE A 566 16.51 -9.30 -7.87
N ARG A 567 16.00 -10.42 -8.37
CA ARG A 567 15.96 -11.69 -7.65
C ARG A 567 17.23 -12.49 -7.89
N PRO A 568 17.63 -13.42 -7.01
CA PRO A 568 18.73 -14.33 -7.25
C PRO A 568 18.36 -15.41 -8.30
N ASP A 569 19.34 -16.15 -8.77
CA ASP A 569 19.10 -17.40 -9.48
C ASP A 569 18.66 -18.49 -8.51
N LEU A 570 17.74 -19.32 -8.96
CA LEU A 570 17.36 -20.55 -8.27
C LEU A 570 18.20 -21.71 -8.84
N ILE A 571 19.06 -22.31 -8.02
CA ILE A 571 19.96 -23.38 -8.42
C ILE A 571 19.73 -24.71 -7.67
N GLY A 572 18.86 -24.68 -6.64
CA GLY A 572 18.46 -25.85 -5.87
C GLY A 572 16.99 -25.78 -5.49
N ASN A 573 16.52 -26.66 -4.63
CA ASN A 573 15.14 -26.67 -4.14
C ASN A 573 15.05 -25.94 -2.78
N PRO A 574 14.35 -24.78 -2.68
CA PRO A 574 14.19 -24.07 -1.43
C PRO A 574 13.15 -24.76 -0.54
N GLU A 575 13.54 -25.11 0.69
CA GLU A 575 12.67 -25.75 1.67
C GLU A 575 12.40 -24.83 2.85
N ILE A 576 11.19 -24.89 3.41
CA ILE A 576 10.83 -24.20 4.64
C ILE A 576 11.27 -25.06 5.83
N ILE A 577 12.22 -24.55 6.62
CA ILE A 577 12.75 -25.19 7.82
C ILE A 577 11.90 -24.83 9.04
N GLY A 578 11.35 -23.60 9.07
CA GLY A 578 10.41 -23.16 10.07
C GLY A 578 11.03 -22.74 11.42
N ARG A 579 12.35 -22.52 11.49
CA ARG A 579 13.03 -22.03 12.70
C ARG A 579 13.31 -20.53 12.61
N PRO A 580 13.20 -19.78 13.71
CA PRO A 580 13.46 -18.32 13.67
C PRO A 580 14.87 -17.94 13.22
N ASN A 581 15.88 -18.72 13.54
CA ASN A 581 17.26 -18.52 13.11
C ASN A 581 17.55 -19.03 11.68
N GLN A 582 16.62 -19.80 11.10
CA GLN A 582 16.69 -20.29 9.74
C GLN A 582 15.28 -20.69 9.28
N TRP A 583 14.55 -19.75 8.67
CA TRP A 583 13.17 -20.00 8.25
C TRP A 583 13.10 -20.89 7.00
N PHE A 584 14.04 -20.73 6.08
CA PHE A 584 14.17 -21.53 4.87
C PHE A 584 15.64 -21.85 4.59
N THR A 585 15.91 -22.78 3.67
CA THR A 585 17.27 -23.05 3.19
C THR A 585 17.85 -21.77 2.60
N ASN A 586 18.92 -21.23 3.22
CA ASN A 586 19.42 -19.89 2.96
C ASN A 586 20.86 -19.84 2.42
N THR A 587 21.37 -20.96 1.90
CA THR A 587 22.71 -21.00 1.34
C THR A 587 22.76 -20.31 -0.03
N VAL A 588 23.59 -19.28 -0.12
CA VAL A 588 23.79 -18.45 -1.33
C VAL A 588 25.19 -18.67 -1.88
N CYS A 589 25.30 -18.89 -3.17
CA CYS A 589 26.53 -19.01 -3.89
C CYS A 589 26.85 -17.72 -4.67
N ASP A 590 28.15 -17.44 -4.82
CA ASP A 590 28.63 -16.42 -5.76
C ASP A 590 29.30 -17.10 -6.96
N PRO A 591 28.68 -17.10 -8.15
CA PRO A 591 29.18 -17.76 -9.34
C PRO A 591 30.47 -17.18 -9.91
N ARG A 592 30.97 -16.06 -9.38
CA ARG A 592 32.26 -15.44 -9.74
C ARG A 592 33.43 -16.14 -9.06
N SER A 593 33.15 -16.90 -7.99
CA SER A 593 34.20 -17.68 -7.29
C SER A 593 34.73 -18.80 -8.12
N ALA A 594 36.05 -19.03 -8.08
CA ALA A 594 36.68 -20.21 -8.65
C ALA A 594 36.27 -21.53 -7.96
N VAL A 595 35.76 -21.41 -6.71
CA VAL A 595 35.21 -22.56 -5.97
C VAL A 595 33.80 -22.82 -6.48
N ALA A 596 33.55 -24.06 -6.89
CA ALA A 596 32.22 -24.49 -7.32
C ALA A 596 31.19 -24.22 -6.23
N CYS A 597 29.96 -23.87 -6.63
CA CYS A 597 28.87 -23.72 -5.71
C CYS A 597 28.65 -24.97 -4.87
N PRO A 598 28.52 -24.89 -3.56
CA PRO A 598 28.21 -26.04 -2.70
C PRO A 598 26.94 -26.75 -3.20
N SER A 599 26.91 -28.08 -3.12
CA SER A 599 25.68 -28.85 -3.45
C SER A 599 24.48 -28.49 -2.60
N THR A 600 24.72 -27.87 -1.46
CA THR A 600 23.68 -27.32 -0.54
C THR A 600 23.19 -25.92 -0.92
N ALA A 601 23.81 -25.27 -1.93
CA ALA A 601 23.40 -23.94 -2.36
C ALA A 601 22.07 -24.02 -3.10
N VAL A 602 21.16 -23.13 -2.69
CA VAL A 602 19.82 -23.04 -3.25
C VAL A 602 19.68 -21.79 -4.12
N PHE A 603 20.41 -20.76 -3.76
CA PHE A 603 20.41 -19.47 -4.47
C PHE A 603 21.80 -19.13 -4.97
N ALA A 604 21.86 -18.46 -6.12
CA ALA A 604 23.10 -17.87 -6.62
C ALA A 604 22.88 -16.37 -6.91
N LEU A 605 23.93 -15.57 -6.76
CA LEU A 605 23.88 -14.19 -7.20
C LEU A 605 23.77 -14.14 -8.74
N PRO A 606 22.92 -13.25 -9.32
CA PRO A 606 22.71 -13.19 -10.76
C PRO A 606 23.85 -12.40 -11.45
N VAL A 607 25.08 -12.87 -11.29
CA VAL A 607 26.30 -12.23 -11.78
C VAL A 607 27.37 -13.30 -12.15
N ARG A 608 28.13 -13.01 -13.19
CA ARG A 608 29.30 -13.81 -13.59
C ARG A 608 30.51 -12.91 -13.73
N PHE A 609 31.72 -13.47 -13.67
CA PHE A 609 32.93 -12.73 -13.94
C PHE A 609 33.49 -13.21 -15.27
N VAL A 610 33.46 -12.37 -16.28
CA VAL A 610 33.84 -12.70 -17.64
C VAL A 610 34.70 -11.59 -18.21
N GLY A 611 35.89 -11.95 -18.80
CA GLY A 611 36.77 -10.98 -19.43
C GLY A 611 37.28 -9.86 -18.49
N GLY A 612 37.45 -10.17 -17.19
CA GLY A 612 37.91 -9.18 -16.20
C GLY A 612 36.78 -8.27 -15.64
N ALA A 613 35.53 -8.50 -16.00
CA ALA A 613 34.40 -7.66 -15.58
C ALA A 613 33.24 -8.48 -14.96
N ASN A 614 32.49 -7.86 -14.06
CA ASN A 614 31.24 -8.40 -13.55
C ASN A 614 30.13 -8.23 -14.59
N VAL A 615 29.52 -9.32 -15.04
CA VAL A 615 28.41 -9.34 -16.00
C VAL A 615 27.16 -9.83 -15.27
N TYR A 616 26.13 -8.99 -15.25
CA TYR A 616 24.87 -9.24 -14.54
C TYR A 616 23.81 -9.79 -15.49
N HIS A 617 22.84 -10.52 -14.94
CA HIS A 617 21.64 -10.96 -15.64
C HIS A 617 20.43 -10.91 -14.70
N PHE A 618 19.22 -11.10 -15.23
CA PHE A 618 18.02 -11.24 -14.43
C PHE A 618 17.96 -12.60 -13.78
N GLY A 619 17.77 -12.66 -12.45
CA GLY A 619 17.72 -13.93 -11.73
C GLY A 619 16.48 -14.74 -12.08
N SER A 620 16.64 -16.06 -12.07
CA SER A 620 15.62 -17.04 -12.46
C SER A 620 14.58 -17.33 -11.39
N LEU A 621 14.78 -16.88 -10.12
CA LEU A 621 13.82 -17.10 -9.05
C LEU A 621 12.51 -16.36 -9.33
N GLY A 622 11.38 -17.07 -9.22
CA GLY A 622 10.05 -16.46 -9.31
C GLY A 622 9.75 -15.49 -8.14
N ARG A 623 8.83 -14.55 -8.35
CA ARG A 623 8.36 -13.66 -7.28
C ARG A 623 7.51 -14.46 -6.28
N ASN A 624 7.75 -14.26 -4.97
CA ASN A 624 6.90 -14.75 -3.89
C ASN A 624 6.73 -16.28 -3.86
N VAL A 625 7.81 -17.03 -4.11
CA VAL A 625 7.77 -18.50 -4.16
C VAL A 625 7.85 -19.15 -2.77
N LEU A 626 8.40 -18.47 -1.78
CA LEU A 626 8.50 -18.95 -0.40
C LEU A 626 7.41 -18.35 0.47
N ILE A 627 7.02 -19.08 1.51
CA ILE A 627 5.97 -18.66 2.46
C ILE A 627 6.59 -18.39 3.82
N GLY A 628 6.30 -17.24 4.37
CA GLY A 628 6.72 -16.81 5.70
C GLY A 628 5.92 -17.45 6.83
N PRO A 629 6.17 -17.04 8.10
CA PRO A 629 5.46 -17.53 9.25
C PRO A 629 3.95 -17.27 9.17
N GLY A 630 3.16 -18.24 9.65
CA GLY A 630 1.75 -18.06 9.89
C GLY A 630 1.48 -17.23 11.14
N PHE A 631 0.22 -16.90 11.34
CA PHE A 631 -0.27 -16.15 12.49
C PHE A 631 -1.36 -16.97 13.19
N ASN A 632 -1.33 -17.04 14.52
CA ASN A 632 -2.50 -17.42 15.29
C ASN A 632 -2.52 -16.71 16.65
N ASN A 633 -3.71 -16.35 17.08
CA ASN A 633 -3.95 -15.60 18.30
C ASN A 633 -5.27 -16.04 18.93
N LEU A 634 -5.29 -16.12 20.27
CA LEU A 634 -6.50 -16.34 21.05
C LEU A 634 -6.64 -15.22 22.08
N ASP A 635 -7.67 -14.40 21.90
CA ASP A 635 -8.12 -13.46 22.91
C ASP A 635 -9.26 -14.08 23.70
N PHE A 636 -9.22 -13.87 25.01
CA PHE A 636 -10.21 -14.44 25.92
C PHE A 636 -10.68 -13.39 26.91
N SER A 637 -11.96 -13.40 27.25
CA SER A 637 -12.52 -12.48 28.22
C SER A 637 -13.46 -13.17 29.21
N VAL A 638 -13.36 -12.76 30.46
CA VAL A 638 -14.31 -13.10 31.53
C VAL A 638 -15.11 -11.86 31.85
N ILE A 639 -16.41 -11.95 31.73
CA ILE A 639 -17.33 -10.83 31.90
C ILE A 639 -18.28 -11.17 33.04
N LYS A 640 -18.47 -10.25 33.97
CA LYS A 640 -19.43 -10.37 35.07
C LYS A 640 -20.42 -9.23 35.02
N ASN A 641 -21.69 -9.55 34.83
CA ASN A 641 -22.81 -8.63 34.89
C ASN A 641 -23.50 -8.74 36.25
N THR A 642 -23.67 -7.63 36.95
CA THR A 642 -24.35 -7.57 38.26
C THR A 642 -25.39 -6.48 38.22
N HIS A 643 -26.65 -6.85 38.36
CA HIS A 643 -27.77 -5.89 38.52
C HIS A 643 -27.76 -5.32 39.95
N LEU A 644 -27.59 -4.02 40.08
CA LEU A 644 -27.72 -3.31 41.36
C LEU A 644 -29.18 -2.96 41.62
N THR A 645 -29.86 -2.43 40.60
CA THR A 645 -31.29 -2.14 40.55
C THR A 645 -31.88 -2.65 39.23
N GLU A 646 -33.16 -2.46 39.00
CA GLU A 646 -33.79 -2.79 37.71
C GLU A 646 -33.19 -2.01 36.53
N SER A 647 -32.77 -0.78 36.73
CA SER A 647 -32.21 0.10 35.69
C SER A 647 -30.67 0.18 35.70
N ILE A 648 -30.03 -0.20 36.82
CA ILE A 648 -28.57 -0.04 36.98
C ILE A 648 -27.88 -1.39 36.99
N ARG A 649 -26.92 -1.56 36.08
CA ARG A 649 -26.08 -2.76 35.97
C ARG A 649 -24.60 -2.40 36.00
N VAL A 650 -23.83 -3.09 36.81
CA VAL A 650 -22.37 -3.04 36.80
C VAL A 650 -21.83 -4.20 35.98
N GLN A 651 -20.94 -3.92 35.04
CA GLN A 651 -20.25 -4.91 34.27
C GLN A 651 -18.73 -4.82 34.55
N PHE A 652 -18.18 -5.87 35.09
CA PHE A 652 -16.73 -6.08 35.18
C PHE A 652 -16.25 -6.94 34.01
N ARG A 653 -15.10 -6.61 33.44
CA ARG A 653 -14.42 -7.37 32.40
C ARG A 653 -12.97 -7.60 32.76
N ALA A 654 -12.50 -8.82 32.56
CA ALA A 654 -11.07 -9.18 32.53
C ALA A 654 -10.80 -9.71 31.11
N GLU A 655 -9.99 -8.98 30.36
CA GLU A 655 -9.69 -9.27 28.95
C GLU A 655 -8.21 -9.64 28.81
N PHE A 656 -7.94 -10.77 28.19
CA PHE A 656 -6.61 -11.35 27.97
C PHE A 656 -6.38 -11.41 26.45
N PHE A 657 -5.56 -10.51 25.94
CA PHE A 657 -5.14 -10.53 24.54
C PHE A 657 -3.91 -11.43 24.42
N ASP A 658 -3.91 -12.30 23.43
CA ASP A 658 -2.92 -13.36 23.25
C ASP A 658 -2.69 -14.16 24.55
N ILE A 659 -3.73 -14.84 25.03
CA ILE A 659 -3.73 -15.54 26.33
C ILE A 659 -2.57 -16.54 26.45
N PHE A 660 -2.14 -17.15 25.34
CA PHE A 660 -1.03 -18.09 25.31
C PHE A 660 0.34 -17.44 25.24
N ASN A 661 0.41 -16.11 25.15
CA ASN A 661 1.66 -15.34 25.01
C ASN A 661 2.56 -15.88 23.88
N ARG A 662 1.94 -16.18 22.75
CA ARG A 662 2.61 -16.77 21.60
C ARG A 662 3.29 -15.70 20.75
N ALA A 663 4.58 -15.85 20.49
CA ALA A 663 5.27 -15.01 19.55
C ALA A 663 4.80 -15.29 18.11
N ASN A 664 4.06 -14.37 17.51
CA ASN A 664 3.76 -14.38 16.09
C ASN A 664 4.92 -13.74 15.34
N PHE A 665 5.64 -14.51 14.56
CA PHE A 665 6.88 -14.08 13.92
C PHE A 665 6.63 -13.17 12.72
N GLY A 666 7.51 -12.16 12.56
CA GLY A 666 7.60 -11.31 11.37
C GLY A 666 8.17 -12.06 10.17
N GLN A 667 8.34 -11.33 9.07
CA GLN A 667 8.95 -11.90 7.88
C GLN A 667 10.46 -12.11 8.08
N PRO A 668 11.03 -13.22 7.59
CA PRO A 668 12.49 -13.45 7.61
C PRO A 668 13.21 -12.48 6.67
N GLY A 669 14.48 -12.23 6.95
CA GLY A 669 15.37 -11.47 6.09
C GLY A 669 15.37 -12.02 4.66
N ARG A 670 15.16 -11.16 3.66
CA ARG A 670 14.88 -11.56 2.27
C ARG A 670 15.99 -11.23 1.27
N VAL A 671 17.10 -10.66 1.71
CA VAL A 671 18.21 -10.31 0.80
C VAL A 671 19.22 -11.45 0.76
N ALA A 672 19.25 -12.18 -0.36
CA ALA A 672 20.16 -13.28 -0.61
C ALA A 672 21.57 -12.72 -0.84
N GLN A 673 22.47 -12.94 0.10
CA GLN A 673 23.87 -12.54 0.05
C GLN A 673 24.75 -13.65 0.63
N VAL A 674 25.91 -13.84 0.07
CA VAL A 674 26.88 -14.85 0.56
C VAL A 674 27.27 -14.52 2.00
N ASN A 675 27.23 -15.51 2.88
CA ASN A 675 27.56 -15.39 4.30
C ASN A 675 26.71 -14.35 5.06
N SER A 676 25.49 -14.11 4.63
CA SER A 676 24.57 -13.20 5.34
C SER A 676 24.15 -13.78 6.67
N SER A 677 24.29 -13.01 7.75
CA SER A 677 23.78 -13.36 9.07
C SER A 677 22.27 -13.09 9.24
N THR A 678 21.63 -12.44 8.26
CA THR A 678 20.21 -12.01 8.35
C THR A 678 19.32 -12.71 7.32
N PHE A 679 19.87 -13.28 6.25
CA PHE A 679 19.10 -13.95 5.20
C PHE A 679 18.42 -15.22 5.72
N GLY A 680 17.10 -15.26 5.65
CA GLY A 680 16.31 -16.36 6.20
C GLY A 680 16.12 -16.31 7.73
N VAL A 681 16.62 -15.27 8.40
CA VAL A 681 16.54 -15.11 9.86
C VAL A 681 15.39 -14.17 10.23
N ILE A 682 14.57 -14.54 11.21
CA ILE A 682 13.51 -13.73 11.77
C ILE A 682 14.06 -12.93 12.93
N SER A 683 13.98 -11.60 12.83
CA SER A 683 14.48 -10.66 13.85
C SER A 683 13.38 -9.86 14.54
N SER A 684 12.12 -10.04 14.14
CA SER A 684 10.98 -9.29 14.67
C SER A 684 9.74 -10.15 14.80
N THR A 685 8.77 -9.65 15.56
CA THR A 685 7.41 -10.19 15.60
C THR A 685 6.53 -9.49 14.58
N ARG A 686 5.42 -10.12 14.24
CA ARG A 686 4.40 -9.59 13.33
C ARG A 686 3.43 -8.68 14.10
N PHE A 687 3.09 -7.56 13.51
CA PHE A 687 2.01 -6.67 13.95
C PHE A 687 0.97 -6.58 12.83
N PRO A 688 0.00 -7.49 12.77
CA PRO A 688 -1.11 -7.34 11.83
C PRO A 688 -1.94 -6.11 12.19
N THR A 689 -2.54 -5.47 11.19
CA THR A 689 -3.39 -4.29 11.40
C THR A 689 -4.55 -4.64 12.36
N GLY A 690 -4.65 -3.89 13.45
CA GLY A 690 -5.68 -4.09 14.49
C GLY A 690 -5.28 -5.09 15.59
N ASP A 691 -4.04 -5.58 15.59
CA ASP A 691 -3.50 -6.39 16.68
C ASP A 691 -2.82 -5.51 17.73
N SER A 692 -2.98 -5.88 19.00
CA SER A 692 -2.37 -5.20 20.16
C SER A 692 -0.90 -5.51 20.37
N GLY A 693 -0.29 -6.27 19.48
CA GLY A 693 1.11 -6.69 19.55
C GLY A 693 1.28 -8.20 19.71
N SER A 694 2.53 -8.63 19.85
CA SER A 694 2.90 -10.05 19.90
C SER A 694 3.11 -10.59 21.31
N SER A 695 2.79 -9.83 22.34
CA SER A 695 2.87 -10.24 23.75
C SER A 695 1.52 -10.16 24.41
N ARG A 696 1.30 -11.06 25.37
CA ARG A 696 0.07 -11.08 26.17
C ARG A 696 -0.12 -9.74 26.88
N GLN A 697 -1.32 -9.17 26.73
CA GLN A 697 -1.77 -8.00 27.47
C GLN A 697 -3.01 -8.37 28.28
N VAL A 698 -3.13 -7.77 29.46
CA VAL A 698 -4.29 -7.96 30.33
C VAL A 698 -4.90 -6.60 30.60
N GLN A 699 -6.21 -6.51 30.39
CA GLN A 699 -6.98 -5.30 30.65
C GLN A 699 -8.14 -5.61 31.58
N PHE A 700 -8.35 -4.74 32.56
CA PHE A 700 -9.53 -4.75 33.41
C PHE A 700 -10.40 -3.54 33.10
N ALA A 701 -11.70 -3.74 33.02
CA ALA A 701 -12.66 -2.66 32.80
C ALA A 701 -13.86 -2.80 33.75
N LEU A 702 -14.33 -1.68 34.24
CA LEU A 702 -15.56 -1.58 35.02
C LEU A 702 -16.49 -0.58 34.32
N LYS A 703 -17.71 -1.01 34.02
CA LYS A 703 -18.73 -0.18 33.37
C LYS A 703 -19.98 -0.12 34.24
N LEU A 704 -20.51 1.07 34.40
CA LEU A 704 -21.82 1.31 34.95
C LEU A 704 -22.78 1.57 33.78
N LEU A 705 -23.84 0.79 33.71
CA LEU A 705 -24.89 0.88 32.68
C LEU A 705 -26.18 1.28 33.39
N PHE A 706 -26.83 2.35 32.94
CA PHE A 706 -28.06 2.92 33.52
C PHE A 706 -28.99 3.39 32.41
#